data_f1bc44f32e342fdf6bdb271b166def7a
#
_entry.id   f1bc44f32e342fdf6bdb271b166def7a
#
_cell.length_a   1.000
_cell.length_b   1.000
_cell.length_c   1.000
_cell.angle_alpha   90.00
_cell.angle_beta   90.00
_cell.angle_gamma   90.00
#
_symmetry.space_group_name_H-M   'P 1'
#
loop_
_entity.id
_entity.type
_entity.pdbx_description
1 polymer ?
#
loop_
_entity_poly.entity_id
_entity_poly.type
_entity_poly.pdbx_seq_one_letter_code
_entity_poly.pdbx_strand_id
1 'polypeptide(L)'
;FAERIVSEHGMRIGIDPDFAMLSEAGALDLMTQIVEAWPTDLDETLSPAGVVGKILHLAGEIAEHGYTVETAREALEEFGRELEQVGRGNDVARNVIDANRRRLAFLGPIEAYQQRKRDMGVLDFSDQLVLATRIVREAPAVRAALRDEFRAVLLDEFQDTSVIQMELLSTLFGDHAVTAVGDPNQAIYGWRGASASSLETFLERFQTGVAEEDQTLTLSTAWRNDVSILDAANRVAAPLREVASYQQGKDALKAQSPVLVPRPGAGQGRVEIAYTQAYDQALAAMVDFVQRVRSQPVKGGKRRTVAVLSRRRKDFPLIDAALREAGIPTEIVGLGGLLDQPAVQDVRAALELAYDVAASPWLARLLAGIDLGAADLMALGDWARFLARAEGLNPHQAVLLDAVDRPPTPGWADEGRPAISEEAVRRVRLLGERLQQVREGVGRSITEQVERAILIMGTLDDVIADPLSMGGRAALDEFIAVTAAYEKETPGASLGSFLAYLDMADKREDGLDAPLGEPDPKAVQILTIHGSKGLEWDGVVVFGMSDGVFPSHRSKTRSWRDEPPKSTAWVTDNGALPHPWRGDKADLPPFEFDVEGEKKPSTAFKKWLEGEYGASLGEHAEREERRLAYVAMTRARSAQLLVGSWTSQMDKKVRHPSRYLMEASAELVGQAETVSEDVVERLGQGTAWSSGSWRDVGVESTDGSAVCVLAPAPSKEEQASLGGAQTSEAFPPAPGPSRQRVADAAASVRAQMGELAQDRDVFEALAELGDDPAVRDTVALIEEDRLGRQVPVVDLWAERVPATSVSAMLQDADEFARDMRRPMPVKPSSFSALGTVFHAWAERELHVAGADPVS
;
A
#
# COMPACT_ATOMS: atom_id res chain seq x y z
N PHE A 1 17.02 -12.46 9.78
CA PHE A 1 17.60 -13.10 10.95
C PHE A 1 16.95 -14.44 11.26
N ALA A 2 15.60 -14.52 11.35
CA ALA A 2 14.87 -15.77 11.56
C ALA A 2 15.12 -16.77 10.41
N GLU A 3 15.09 -16.31 9.16
CA GLU A 3 15.42 -17.09 7.98
C GLU A 3 16.81 -17.74 8.07
N ARG A 4 17.83 -16.97 8.50
CA ARG A 4 19.17 -17.51 8.71
C ARG A 4 19.19 -18.63 9.73
N ILE A 5 18.47 -18.48 10.85
CA ILE A 5 18.38 -19.55 11.88
C ILE A 5 17.74 -20.79 11.29
N VAL A 6 16.67 -20.64 10.49
CA VAL A 6 15.97 -21.78 9.88
C VAL A 6 16.85 -22.45 8.82
N SER A 7 17.50 -21.68 7.93
CA SER A 7 18.35 -22.24 6.87
C SER A 7 19.58 -22.95 7.44
N GLU A 8 20.25 -22.41 8.47
CA GLU A 8 21.46 -23.00 9.04
C GLU A 8 21.17 -24.19 9.98
N HIS A 9 20.00 -24.17 10.64
CA HIS A 9 19.72 -25.12 11.73
C HIS A 9 18.41 -25.90 11.59
N GLY A 10 17.61 -25.66 10.55
CA GLY A 10 16.30 -26.27 10.31
C GLY A 10 16.34 -27.80 10.23
N MET A 11 17.44 -28.38 9.71
CA MET A 11 17.63 -29.83 9.68
C MET A 11 17.51 -30.49 11.05
N ARG A 12 17.80 -29.77 12.13
CA ARG A 12 17.69 -30.30 13.52
C ARG A 12 16.25 -30.56 13.93
N ILE A 13 15.30 -29.88 13.29
CA ILE A 13 13.87 -30.05 13.53
C ILE A 13 13.12 -30.61 12.30
N GLY A 14 13.88 -31.13 11.32
CA GLY A 14 13.34 -31.82 10.14
C GLY A 14 12.88 -30.87 9.01
N ILE A 15 13.41 -29.63 8.97
CA ILE A 15 13.16 -28.65 7.89
C ILE A 15 14.33 -28.70 6.90
N ASP A 16 14.01 -28.80 5.63
CA ASP A 16 14.98 -28.71 4.54
C ASP A 16 15.61 -27.30 4.48
N PRO A 17 16.93 -27.15 4.42
CA PRO A 17 17.58 -25.84 4.28
C PRO A 17 17.26 -25.14 2.96
N ASP A 18 16.92 -25.88 1.92
CA ASP A 18 16.59 -25.36 0.59
C ASP A 18 15.07 -25.06 0.42
N PHE A 19 14.39 -24.75 1.52
CA PHE A 19 12.97 -24.38 1.46
C PHE A 19 12.75 -23.15 0.58
N ALA A 20 11.68 -23.15 -0.18
CA ALA A 20 11.24 -21.97 -0.91
C ALA A 20 10.32 -21.09 -0.06
N MET A 21 10.39 -19.76 -0.28
CA MET A 21 9.46 -18.85 0.38
C MET A 21 8.13 -18.82 -0.38
N LEU A 22 7.05 -19.03 0.34
CA LEU A 22 5.70 -18.85 -0.15
C LEU A 22 5.33 -17.38 -0.05
N SER A 23 5.11 -16.75 -1.20
CA SER A 23 4.62 -15.36 -1.24
C SER A 23 3.19 -15.27 -0.68
N GLU A 24 2.74 -14.06 -0.35
CA GLU A 24 1.33 -13.83 0.04
C GLU A 24 0.36 -14.33 -1.04
N ALA A 25 0.77 -14.23 -2.29
CA ALA A 25 0.06 -14.73 -3.45
C ALA A 25 -0.07 -16.25 -3.46
N GLY A 26 1.05 -16.91 -3.30
CA GLY A 26 1.08 -18.35 -3.21
C GLY A 26 0.26 -18.85 -2.01
N ALA A 27 0.31 -18.15 -0.87
CA ALA A 27 -0.51 -18.44 0.30
C ALA A 27 -2.02 -18.35 0.01
N LEU A 28 -2.41 -17.30 -0.73
CA LEU A 28 -3.79 -17.07 -1.14
C LEU A 28 -4.28 -18.14 -2.11
N ASP A 29 -3.49 -18.45 -3.14
CA ASP A 29 -3.83 -19.48 -4.13
C ASP A 29 -3.95 -20.85 -3.46
N LEU A 30 -2.99 -21.21 -2.63
CA LEU A 30 -3.00 -22.46 -1.88
C LEU A 30 -4.22 -22.58 -0.97
N MET A 31 -4.56 -21.52 -0.23
CA MET A 31 -5.74 -21.52 0.62
C MET A 31 -7.04 -21.53 -0.19
N THR A 32 -7.06 -20.88 -1.36
CA THR A 32 -8.22 -20.91 -2.27
C THR A 32 -8.48 -22.34 -2.74
N GLN A 33 -7.46 -23.07 -3.18
CA GLN A 33 -7.58 -24.46 -3.58
C GLN A 33 -8.10 -25.35 -2.44
N ILE A 34 -7.65 -25.09 -1.19
CA ILE A 34 -8.12 -25.83 -0.01
C ILE A 34 -9.60 -25.54 0.27
N VAL A 35 -10.01 -24.26 0.23
CA VAL A 35 -11.39 -23.84 0.53
C VAL A 35 -12.35 -24.34 -0.55
N GLU A 36 -11.98 -24.28 -1.83
CA GLU A 36 -12.79 -24.78 -2.93
C GLU A 36 -13.00 -26.30 -2.89
N ALA A 37 -11.98 -27.01 -2.40
CA ALA A 37 -12.07 -28.47 -2.19
C ALA A 37 -12.70 -28.87 -0.85
N TRP A 38 -13.05 -27.91 0.03
CA TRP A 38 -13.52 -28.18 1.37
C TRP A 38 -14.94 -28.79 1.35
N PRO A 39 -15.20 -29.88 2.08
CA PRO A 39 -16.46 -30.63 1.95
C PRO A 39 -17.70 -29.94 2.55
N THR A 40 -17.49 -28.87 3.34
CA THR A 40 -18.58 -28.16 4.04
C THR A 40 -18.48 -26.68 3.80
N ASP A 41 -19.62 -25.97 3.79
CA ASP A 41 -19.63 -24.52 3.78
C ASP A 41 -19.04 -24.00 5.10
N LEU A 42 -18.05 -23.10 4.97
CA LEU A 42 -17.31 -22.55 6.10
C LEU A 42 -17.94 -21.25 6.63
N ASP A 43 -18.54 -20.46 5.76
CA ASP A 43 -19.29 -19.24 6.09
C ASP A 43 -20.20 -18.79 4.94
N GLU A 44 -21.49 -19.10 5.04
CA GLU A 44 -22.54 -18.72 4.07
C GLU A 44 -22.72 -17.20 3.91
N THR A 45 -22.15 -16.39 4.80
CA THR A 45 -22.31 -14.93 4.80
C THR A 45 -21.23 -14.19 4.01
N LEU A 46 -20.17 -14.88 3.62
CA LEU A 46 -19.01 -14.34 2.92
C LEU A 46 -18.89 -14.93 1.51
N SER A 47 -18.29 -14.17 0.61
CA SER A 47 -17.80 -14.72 -0.66
C SER A 47 -16.64 -15.69 -0.42
N PRO A 48 -16.36 -16.64 -1.33
CA PRO A 48 -15.23 -17.55 -1.19
C PRO A 48 -13.90 -16.84 -0.93
N ALA A 49 -13.62 -15.77 -1.65
CA ALA A 49 -12.43 -14.91 -1.42
C ALA A 49 -12.45 -14.26 -0.02
N GLY A 50 -13.62 -13.89 0.50
CA GLY A 50 -13.78 -13.37 1.85
C GLY A 50 -13.47 -14.43 2.91
N VAL A 51 -13.89 -15.68 2.70
CA VAL A 51 -13.59 -16.81 3.57
C VAL A 51 -12.09 -17.08 3.59
N VAL A 52 -11.45 -17.20 2.43
CA VAL A 52 -9.99 -17.38 2.28
C VAL A 52 -9.22 -16.32 3.05
N GLY A 53 -9.58 -15.04 2.85
CA GLY A 53 -8.94 -13.94 3.55
C GLY A 53 -9.06 -14.02 5.08
N LYS A 54 -10.23 -14.47 5.59
CA LYS A 54 -10.44 -14.63 7.04
C LYS A 54 -9.69 -15.82 7.62
N ILE A 55 -9.59 -16.93 6.88
CA ILE A 55 -8.83 -18.11 7.31
C ILE A 55 -7.34 -17.79 7.38
N LEU A 56 -6.78 -17.13 6.34
CA LEU A 56 -5.36 -16.73 6.36
C LEU A 56 -5.06 -15.72 7.45
N HIS A 57 -5.98 -14.77 7.71
CA HIS A 57 -5.82 -13.83 8.81
C HIS A 57 -5.79 -14.54 10.16
N LEU A 58 -6.72 -15.51 10.40
CA LEU A 58 -6.72 -16.29 11.64
C LEU A 58 -5.46 -17.16 11.77
N ALA A 59 -4.99 -17.74 10.67
CA ALA A 59 -3.74 -18.51 10.65
C ALA A 59 -2.53 -17.64 11.06
N GLY A 60 -2.46 -16.43 10.53
CA GLY A 60 -1.44 -15.45 10.90
C GLY A 60 -1.53 -15.04 12.37
N GLU A 61 -2.73 -14.72 12.88
CA GLU A 61 -2.96 -14.38 14.29
C GLU A 61 -2.55 -15.54 15.24
N ILE A 62 -2.90 -16.79 14.89
CA ILE A 62 -2.50 -17.97 15.66
C ILE A 62 -0.97 -18.06 15.74
N ALA A 63 -0.27 -17.94 14.61
CA ALA A 63 1.19 -18.01 14.53
C ALA A 63 1.85 -16.85 15.28
N GLU A 64 1.37 -15.62 15.06
CA GLU A 64 1.90 -14.39 15.65
C GLU A 64 1.80 -14.37 17.18
N HIS A 65 0.76 -14.99 17.73
CA HIS A 65 0.58 -15.10 19.17
C HIS A 65 1.15 -16.40 19.77
N GLY A 66 1.93 -17.16 19.01
CA GLY A 66 2.66 -18.33 19.49
C GLY A 66 1.81 -19.58 19.77
N TYR A 67 0.59 -19.63 19.20
CA TYR A 67 -0.26 -20.80 19.31
C TYR A 67 0.02 -21.82 18.21
N THR A 68 -0.18 -23.08 18.52
CA THR A 68 -0.42 -24.15 17.54
C THR A 68 -1.91 -24.20 17.23
N VAL A 69 -2.29 -24.85 16.13
CA VAL A 69 -3.72 -25.06 15.81
C VAL A 69 -4.43 -25.85 16.92
N GLU A 70 -3.74 -26.77 17.58
CA GLU A 70 -4.26 -27.54 18.71
C GLU A 70 -4.57 -26.65 19.92
N THR A 71 -3.60 -25.85 20.36
CA THR A 71 -3.79 -24.95 21.50
C THR A 71 -4.78 -23.83 21.19
N ALA A 72 -4.86 -23.37 19.96
CA ALA A 72 -5.89 -22.43 19.51
C ALA A 72 -7.29 -23.05 19.54
N ARG A 73 -7.41 -24.35 19.19
CA ARG A 73 -8.66 -25.11 19.29
C ARG A 73 -9.15 -25.17 20.74
N GLU A 74 -8.27 -25.55 21.67
CA GLU A 74 -8.60 -25.61 23.10
C GLU A 74 -9.10 -24.26 23.61
N ALA A 75 -8.41 -23.17 23.27
CA ALA A 75 -8.76 -21.82 23.64
C ALA A 75 -10.14 -21.39 23.08
N LEU A 76 -10.41 -21.66 21.80
CA LEU A 76 -11.68 -21.33 21.17
C LEU A 76 -12.85 -22.20 21.67
N GLU A 77 -12.59 -23.44 22.04
CA GLU A 77 -13.58 -24.32 22.70
C GLU A 77 -13.90 -23.85 24.11
N GLU A 78 -12.89 -23.41 24.87
CA GLU A 78 -13.10 -22.81 26.19
C GLU A 78 -13.95 -21.56 26.08
N PHE A 79 -13.62 -20.65 25.18
CA PHE A 79 -14.41 -19.46 24.91
C PHE A 79 -15.84 -19.79 24.45
N GLY A 80 -16.00 -20.81 23.62
CA GLY A 80 -17.31 -21.31 23.21
C GLY A 80 -18.18 -21.74 24.41
N ARG A 81 -17.59 -22.44 25.40
CA ARG A 81 -18.29 -22.85 26.63
C ARG A 81 -18.72 -21.65 27.48
N GLU A 82 -17.90 -20.63 27.58
CA GLU A 82 -18.26 -19.38 28.26
C GLU A 82 -19.41 -18.67 27.55
N LEU A 83 -19.35 -18.55 26.23
CA LEU A 83 -20.41 -17.94 25.42
C LEU A 83 -21.73 -18.72 25.47
N GLU A 84 -21.69 -20.05 25.60
CA GLU A 84 -22.92 -20.86 25.76
C GLU A 84 -23.70 -20.51 27.02
N GLN A 85 -23.03 -20.07 28.10
CA GLN A 85 -23.67 -19.61 29.32
C GLN A 85 -24.43 -18.29 29.11
N VAL A 86 -23.97 -17.46 28.16
CA VAL A 86 -24.68 -16.23 27.75
C VAL A 86 -26.00 -16.56 27.02
N GLY A 87 -26.00 -17.64 26.22
CA GLY A 87 -27.14 -18.10 25.46
C GLY A 87 -27.48 -17.22 24.24
N ARG A 88 -28.33 -17.76 23.36
CA ARG A 88 -28.66 -17.18 22.04
C ARG A 88 -29.89 -16.29 22.02
N GLY A 89 -30.23 -15.62 23.10
CA GLY A 89 -31.51 -14.89 23.30
C GLY A 89 -31.70 -13.62 22.49
N ASN A 90 -30.66 -13.10 21.83
CA ASN A 90 -30.72 -11.93 20.94
C ASN A 90 -29.68 -12.01 19.82
N ASP A 91 -29.79 -11.10 18.84
CA ASP A 91 -28.93 -11.09 17.64
C ASP A 91 -27.44 -10.87 17.96
N VAL A 92 -27.15 -10.00 18.95
CA VAL A 92 -25.78 -9.70 19.34
C VAL A 92 -25.09 -10.94 19.91
N ALA A 93 -25.73 -11.61 20.86
CA ALA A 93 -25.19 -12.84 21.44
C ALA A 93 -25.05 -13.94 20.37
N ARG A 94 -26.05 -14.09 19.48
CA ARG A 94 -25.96 -15.05 18.37
C ARG A 94 -24.76 -14.77 17.48
N ASN A 95 -24.56 -13.53 17.06
CA ASN A 95 -23.45 -13.14 16.17
C ASN A 95 -22.08 -13.46 16.79
N VAL A 96 -21.91 -13.24 18.08
CA VAL A 96 -20.66 -13.55 18.79
C VAL A 96 -20.42 -15.06 18.87
N ILE A 97 -21.46 -15.82 19.24
CA ILE A 97 -21.39 -17.28 19.31
C ILE A 97 -21.11 -17.87 17.90
N ASP A 98 -21.76 -17.36 16.87
CA ASP A 98 -21.56 -17.83 15.49
C ASP A 98 -20.18 -17.46 14.97
N ALA A 99 -19.65 -16.29 15.30
CA ALA A 99 -18.28 -15.90 14.98
C ALA A 99 -17.27 -16.88 15.58
N ASN A 100 -17.44 -17.27 16.85
CA ASN A 100 -16.55 -18.25 17.46
C ASN A 100 -16.67 -19.66 16.85
N ARG A 101 -17.87 -20.08 16.48
CA ARG A 101 -18.06 -21.36 15.76
C ARG A 101 -17.37 -21.36 14.39
N ARG A 102 -17.40 -20.24 13.66
CA ARG A 102 -16.69 -20.11 12.39
C ARG A 102 -15.18 -20.14 12.57
N ARG A 103 -14.64 -19.50 13.62
CA ARG A 103 -13.20 -19.62 13.95
C ARG A 103 -12.81 -21.09 14.16
N LEU A 104 -13.61 -21.87 14.91
CA LEU A 104 -13.38 -23.31 15.09
C LEU A 104 -13.45 -24.08 13.76
N ALA A 105 -14.40 -23.74 12.87
CA ALA A 105 -14.51 -24.36 11.56
C ALA A 105 -13.30 -24.04 10.66
N PHE A 106 -12.69 -22.86 10.79
CA PHE A 106 -11.52 -22.43 10.02
C PHE A 106 -10.24 -23.18 10.42
N LEU A 107 -10.18 -23.79 11.59
CA LEU A 107 -8.99 -24.50 12.03
C LEU A 107 -8.66 -25.72 11.15
N GLY A 108 -9.67 -26.41 10.62
CA GLY A 108 -9.44 -27.53 9.70
C GLY A 108 -8.72 -27.11 8.40
N PRO A 109 -9.22 -26.11 7.66
CA PRO A 109 -8.49 -25.55 6.53
C PRO A 109 -7.09 -25.04 6.88
N ILE A 110 -6.89 -24.44 8.07
CA ILE A 110 -5.56 -24.00 8.54
C ILE A 110 -4.62 -25.18 8.72
N GLU A 111 -5.10 -26.29 9.32
CA GLU A 111 -4.30 -27.53 9.43
C GLU A 111 -3.91 -28.09 8.05
N ALA A 112 -4.86 -28.11 7.11
CA ALA A 112 -4.62 -28.55 5.74
C ALA A 112 -3.61 -27.65 5.02
N TYR A 113 -3.68 -26.33 5.23
CA TYR A 113 -2.73 -25.36 4.68
C TYR A 113 -1.31 -25.61 5.23
N GLN A 114 -1.16 -25.77 6.54
CA GLN A 114 0.13 -26.07 7.15
C GLN A 114 0.70 -27.42 6.65
N GLN A 115 -0.15 -28.43 6.47
CA GLN A 115 0.29 -29.72 5.94
C GLN A 115 0.74 -29.59 4.47
N ARG A 116 -0.02 -28.85 3.65
CA ARG A 116 0.31 -28.66 2.24
C ARG A 116 1.62 -27.89 2.06
N LYS A 117 1.89 -26.87 2.89
CA LYS A 117 3.19 -26.18 2.89
C LYS A 117 4.34 -27.14 3.18
N ARG A 118 4.19 -28.03 4.19
CA ARG A 118 5.19 -29.04 4.50
C ARG A 118 5.42 -30.02 3.35
N ASP A 119 4.34 -30.48 2.72
CA ASP A 119 4.43 -31.42 1.59
C ASP A 119 5.12 -30.79 0.36
N MET A 120 4.99 -29.48 0.19
CA MET A 120 5.61 -28.70 -0.88
C MET A 120 7.04 -28.22 -0.55
N GLY A 121 7.48 -28.32 0.70
CA GLY A 121 8.77 -27.80 1.16
C GLY A 121 8.84 -26.28 1.16
N VAL A 122 7.70 -25.59 1.39
CA VAL A 122 7.64 -24.11 1.39
C VAL A 122 7.31 -23.58 2.77
N LEU A 123 7.80 -22.38 3.07
CA LEU A 123 7.54 -21.65 4.31
C LEU A 123 7.00 -20.24 3.99
N ASP A 124 6.06 -19.76 4.77
CA ASP A 124 5.69 -18.35 4.78
C ASP A 124 6.47 -17.55 5.84
N PHE A 125 6.28 -16.23 5.88
CA PHE A 125 7.00 -15.36 6.82
C PHE A 125 6.71 -15.69 8.30
N SER A 126 5.49 -16.08 8.63
CA SER A 126 5.13 -16.48 10.00
C SER A 126 5.82 -17.78 10.41
N ASP A 127 5.94 -18.74 9.49
CA ASP A 127 6.66 -19.99 9.74
C ASP A 127 8.11 -19.76 10.12
N GLN A 128 8.79 -18.80 9.46
CA GLN A 128 10.21 -18.51 9.78
C GLN A 128 10.40 -18.11 11.25
N LEU A 129 9.53 -17.26 11.78
CA LEU A 129 9.59 -16.82 13.17
C LEU A 129 9.25 -17.97 14.14
N VAL A 130 8.20 -18.72 13.86
CA VAL A 130 7.76 -19.85 14.68
C VAL A 130 8.86 -20.93 14.71
N LEU A 131 9.41 -21.31 13.56
CA LEU A 131 10.46 -22.32 13.44
C LEU A 131 11.78 -21.86 14.07
N ALA A 132 12.18 -20.61 13.85
CA ALA A 132 13.36 -20.04 14.50
C ALA A 132 13.23 -20.07 16.02
N THR A 133 12.07 -19.69 16.55
CA THR A 133 11.78 -19.75 18.00
C THR A 133 11.86 -21.17 18.51
N ARG A 134 11.30 -22.14 17.77
CA ARG A 134 11.36 -23.55 18.12
C ARG A 134 12.80 -24.08 18.12
N ILE A 135 13.60 -23.77 17.09
CA ILE A 135 15.02 -24.18 17.01
C ILE A 135 15.79 -23.68 18.22
N VAL A 136 15.65 -22.41 18.55
CA VAL A 136 16.37 -21.80 19.67
C VAL A 136 15.95 -22.39 21.01
N ARG A 137 14.68 -22.78 21.15
CA ARG A 137 14.16 -23.42 22.36
C ARG A 137 14.65 -24.87 22.49
N GLU A 138 14.58 -25.66 21.43
CA GLU A 138 14.89 -27.08 21.42
C GLU A 138 16.40 -27.39 21.27
N ALA A 139 17.21 -26.42 20.75
CA ALA A 139 18.64 -26.62 20.52
C ALA A 139 19.53 -25.64 21.34
N PRO A 140 19.83 -25.90 22.60
CA PRO A 140 20.64 -25.01 23.45
C PRO A 140 22.03 -24.69 22.87
N ALA A 141 22.62 -25.57 22.06
CA ALA A 141 23.90 -25.33 21.40
C ALA A 141 23.81 -24.22 20.33
N VAL A 142 22.69 -24.13 19.62
CA VAL A 142 22.42 -23.05 18.66
C VAL A 142 22.30 -21.72 19.40
N ARG A 143 21.51 -21.70 20.48
CA ARG A 143 21.38 -20.52 21.32
C ARG A 143 22.73 -20.05 21.88
N ALA A 144 23.57 -20.96 22.35
CA ALA A 144 24.91 -20.63 22.86
C ALA A 144 25.81 -20.04 21.75
N ALA A 145 25.79 -20.63 20.55
CA ALA A 145 26.56 -20.14 19.40
C ALA A 145 26.14 -18.74 18.96
N LEU A 146 24.82 -18.49 18.86
CA LEU A 146 24.28 -17.16 18.50
C LEU A 146 24.61 -16.10 19.57
N ARG A 147 24.59 -16.45 20.86
CA ARG A 147 25.00 -15.54 21.92
C ARG A 147 26.49 -15.22 21.90
N ASP A 148 27.31 -16.15 21.47
CA ASP A 148 28.75 -15.94 21.32
C ASP A 148 29.08 -15.09 20.10
N GLU A 149 28.29 -15.21 19.03
CA GLU A 149 28.34 -14.37 17.83
C GLU A 149 27.92 -12.92 18.15
N PHE A 150 26.75 -12.74 18.79
CA PHE A 150 26.18 -11.45 19.13
C PHE A 150 26.42 -11.08 20.60
N ARG A 151 27.59 -10.55 20.92
CA ARG A 151 27.97 -10.20 22.31
C ARG A 151 27.21 -9.01 22.89
N ALA A 152 26.72 -8.13 22.03
CA ALA A 152 25.83 -7.01 22.38
C ALA A 152 24.75 -6.90 21.31
N VAL A 153 23.52 -6.69 21.73
CA VAL A 153 22.35 -6.61 20.85
C VAL A 153 21.68 -5.26 21.01
N LEU A 154 21.46 -4.57 19.91
CA LEU A 154 20.73 -3.32 19.85
C LEU A 154 19.43 -3.56 19.07
N LEU A 155 18.28 -3.32 19.69
CA LEU A 155 16.96 -3.47 19.10
C LEU A 155 16.38 -2.07 18.85
N ASP A 156 16.22 -1.70 17.60
CA ASP A 156 15.62 -0.44 17.20
C ASP A 156 14.14 -0.62 16.88
N GLU A 157 13.35 0.45 16.96
CA GLU A 157 11.87 0.44 16.73
C GLU A 157 11.18 -0.64 17.59
N PHE A 158 11.64 -0.86 18.80
CA PHE A 158 11.22 -2.01 19.62
C PHE A 158 9.72 -2.03 19.94
N GLN A 159 9.02 -0.87 19.90
CA GLN A 159 7.57 -0.77 20.06
C GLN A 159 6.78 -1.48 18.94
N ASP A 160 7.43 -1.82 17.82
CA ASP A 160 6.81 -2.55 16.71
C ASP A 160 7.09 -4.06 16.74
N THR A 161 7.75 -4.52 17.80
CA THR A 161 8.06 -5.93 17.97
C THR A 161 6.81 -6.73 18.27
N SER A 162 6.54 -7.74 17.46
CA SER A 162 5.41 -8.62 17.64
C SER A 162 5.62 -9.65 18.76
N VAL A 163 4.54 -10.34 19.16
CA VAL A 163 4.60 -11.32 20.26
C VAL A 163 5.59 -12.43 19.95
N ILE A 164 5.56 -13.02 18.76
CA ILE A 164 6.46 -14.11 18.38
C ILE A 164 7.91 -13.63 18.23
N GLN A 165 8.13 -12.39 17.74
CA GLN A 165 9.45 -11.79 17.70
C GLN A 165 10.01 -11.56 19.09
N MET A 166 9.17 -11.06 20.01
CA MET A 166 9.52 -10.88 21.41
C MET A 166 9.92 -12.22 22.03
N GLU A 167 9.18 -13.28 21.74
CA GLU A 167 9.47 -14.61 22.25
C GLU A 167 10.79 -15.16 21.72
N LEU A 168 11.06 -15.03 20.43
CA LEU A 168 12.33 -15.40 19.81
C LEU A 168 13.49 -14.65 20.45
N LEU A 169 13.40 -13.33 20.53
CA LEU A 169 14.47 -12.48 21.03
C LEU A 169 14.72 -12.69 22.54
N SER A 170 13.67 -12.81 23.36
CA SER A 170 13.82 -13.06 24.79
C SER A 170 14.35 -14.47 25.10
N THR A 171 13.96 -15.46 24.32
CA THR A 171 14.50 -16.83 24.41
C THR A 171 16.01 -16.84 24.07
N LEU A 172 16.41 -16.09 23.05
CA LEU A 172 17.81 -15.96 22.65
C LEU A 172 18.64 -15.15 23.65
N PHE A 173 18.16 -13.97 24.03
CA PHE A 173 18.95 -12.93 24.65
C PHE A 173 18.44 -12.49 26.04
N GLY A 174 17.55 -13.27 26.69
CA GLY A 174 16.91 -12.89 27.94
C GLY A 174 17.85 -12.44 29.07
N ASP A 175 19.07 -13.06 29.19
CA ASP A 175 20.09 -12.67 30.16
C ASP A 175 21.37 -12.20 29.48
N HIS A 176 21.24 -11.44 28.41
CA HIS A 176 22.34 -10.98 27.59
C HIS A 176 22.46 -9.45 27.58
N ALA A 177 23.54 -8.91 27.04
CA ALA A 177 23.70 -7.46 26.88
C ALA A 177 22.81 -6.95 25.75
N VAL A 178 21.57 -6.55 26.09
CA VAL A 178 20.56 -6.07 25.14
C VAL A 178 20.16 -4.64 25.50
N THR A 179 20.08 -3.80 24.49
CA THR A 179 19.51 -2.45 24.61
C THR A 179 18.38 -2.31 23.60
N ALA A 180 17.19 -1.92 24.04
CA ALA A 180 16.07 -1.61 23.17
C ALA A 180 15.83 -0.10 23.08
N VAL A 181 15.52 0.39 21.89
CA VAL A 181 15.16 1.78 21.62
C VAL A 181 13.81 1.80 20.94
N GLY A 182 12.93 2.70 21.36
CA GLY A 182 11.61 2.84 20.76
C GLY A 182 10.82 4.02 21.32
N ASP A 183 9.74 4.35 20.63
CA ASP A 183 8.79 5.38 21.03
C ASP A 183 7.37 4.79 21.10
N PRO A 184 6.77 4.59 22.31
CA PRO A 184 5.41 4.05 22.43
C PRO A 184 4.34 4.86 21.69
N ASN A 185 4.58 6.16 21.46
CA ASN A 185 3.69 7.01 20.67
C ASN A 185 3.77 6.72 19.17
N GLN A 186 4.77 5.95 18.71
CA GLN A 186 4.93 5.53 17.32
C GLN A 186 4.61 4.04 17.10
N ALA A 187 4.03 3.35 18.09
CA ALA A 187 3.53 1.99 17.94
C ALA A 187 2.25 2.00 17.09
N ILE A 188 2.37 1.73 15.80
CA ILE A 188 1.26 1.78 14.83
C ILE A 188 1.00 0.46 14.11
N TYR A 189 1.64 -0.62 14.53
CA TYR A 189 1.50 -1.97 13.97
C TYR A 189 0.77 -2.94 14.91
N GLY A 190 -0.10 -2.44 15.80
CA GLY A 190 -0.93 -3.26 16.70
C GLY A 190 -1.78 -4.30 15.97
N TRP A 191 -2.19 -4.01 14.73
CA TRP A 191 -2.91 -4.94 13.86
C TRP A 191 -2.04 -6.10 13.32
N ARG A 192 -0.70 -6.00 13.45
CA ARG A 192 0.29 -7.08 13.19
C ARG A 192 0.78 -7.75 14.47
N GLY A 193 0.07 -7.64 15.57
CA GLY A 193 0.47 -8.23 16.85
C GLY A 193 1.60 -7.49 17.59
N ALA A 194 2.00 -6.29 17.11
CA ALA A 194 2.90 -5.43 17.86
C ALA A 194 2.18 -4.83 19.08
N SER A 195 2.88 -4.65 20.18
CA SER A 195 2.33 -4.11 21.41
C SER A 195 3.07 -2.86 21.85
N ALA A 196 2.33 -1.80 22.13
CA ALA A 196 2.90 -0.58 22.69
C ALA A 196 3.57 -0.82 24.06
N SER A 197 3.17 -1.87 24.78
CA SER A 197 3.77 -2.27 26.08
C SER A 197 5.04 -3.12 25.91
N SER A 198 5.48 -3.41 24.68
CA SER A 198 6.73 -4.17 24.46
C SER A 198 7.91 -3.54 25.20
N LEU A 199 7.99 -2.20 25.21
CA LEU A 199 9.00 -1.46 25.96
C LEU A 199 8.81 -1.57 27.48
N GLU A 200 7.57 -1.62 27.97
CA GLU A 200 7.26 -1.73 29.39
C GLU A 200 7.65 -3.12 29.94
N THR A 201 7.44 -4.15 29.15
CA THR A 201 7.76 -5.54 29.52
C THR A 201 9.21 -5.94 29.19
N PHE A 202 10.00 -5.03 28.58
CA PHE A 202 11.37 -5.31 28.16
C PHE A 202 12.24 -5.77 29.32
N LEU A 203 12.25 -5.04 30.43
CA LEU A 203 13.10 -5.35 31.59
C LEU A 203 12.73 -6.68 32.26
N GLU A 204 11.45 -7.03 32.28
CA GLU A 204 10.97 -8.31 32.79
C GLU A 204 11.44 -9.50 31.96
N ARG A 205 11.59 -9.31 30.67
CA ARG A 205 11.95 -10.37 29.71
C ARG A 205 13.44 -10.49 29.43
N PHE A 206 14.18 -9.38 29.50
CA PHE A 206 15.59 -9.34 29.08
C PHE A 206 16.60 -9.10 30.23
N GLN A 207 16.21 -8.49 31.32
CA GLN A 207 17.13 -8.08 32.37
C GLN A 207 16.56 -8.32 33.77
N THR A 208 16.42 -9.58 34.13
CA THR A 208 15.97 -9.95 35.47
C THR A 208 17.03 -9.61 36.52
N GLY A 209 16.70 -8.76 37.49
CA GLY A 209 17.49 -8.53 38.71
C GLY A 209 18.24 -7.20 38.82
N VAL A 210 18.03 -6.26 37.92
CA VAL A 210 18.60 -4.88 38.03
C VAL A 210 17.48 -3.88 38.34
N ALA A 211 17.76 -2.85 39.15
CA ALA A 211 16.76 -1.86 39.53
C ALA A 211 16.30 -1.04 38.30
N GLU A 212 14.99 -0.89 38.17
CA GLU A 212 14.31 -0.30 36.99
C GLU A 212 14.74 1.16 36.74
N GLU A 213 15.01 1.92 37.78
CA GLU A 213 15.39 3.34 37.72
C GLU A 213 16.74 3.61 37.03
N ASP A 214 17.65 2.64 37.03
CA ASP A 214 18.99 2.76 36.47
C ASP A 214 19.09 2.32 35.00
N GLN A 215 18.00 1.81 34.40
CA GLN A 215 18.04 1.13 33.09
C GLN A 215 17.25 1.84 32.00
N THR A 216 16.33 2.71 32.36
CA THR A 216 15.50 3.42 31.36
C THR A 216 16.03 4.83 31.14
N LEU A 217 16.59 5.08 29.96
CA LEU A 217 17.04 6.39 29.52
C LEU A 217 16.02 7.02 28.60
N THR A 218 15.82 8.32 28.71
CA THR A 218 14.85 9.06 27.92
C THR A 218 15.51 10.03 26.96
N LEU A 219 15.19 9.91 25.66
CA LEU A 219 15.59 10.86 24.62
C LEU A 219 14.43 11.84 24.40
N SER A 220 14.54 13.06 24.95
CA SER A 220 13.49 14.08 24.90
C SER A 220 13.71 15.15 23.81
N THR A 221 14.90 15.25 23.22
CA THR A 221 15.20 16.26 22.18
C THR A 221 14.86 15.77 20.80
N ALA A 222 13.91 16.42 20.13
CA ALA A 222 13.59 16.17 18.72
C ALA A 222 14.55 16.92 17.80
N TRP A 223 15.37 16.17 17.05
CA TRP A 223 16.36 16.76 16.13
C TRP A 223 15.78 17.08 14.75
N ARG A 224 14.63 16.57 14.42
CA ARG A 224 13.95 16.72 13.13
C ARG A 224 13.11 17.97 13.05
N ASN A 225 12.19 18.13 13.98
CA ASN A 225 11.09 19.07 13.90
C ASN A 225 11.47 20.47 14.38
N ASP A 226 10.92 21.49 13.73
CA ASP A 226 10.90 22.85 14.26
C ASP A 226 9.80 23.03 15.32
N VAL A 227 9.86 24.13 16.07
CA VAL A 227 9.10 24.36 17.32
C VAL A 227 7.60 24.15 17.12
N SER A 228 6.96 24.88 16.20
CA SER A 228 5.49 24.84 16.06
C SER A 228 4.96 23.48 15.60
N ILE A 229 5.76 22.75 14.77
CA ILE A 229 5.42 21.38 14.37
C ILE A 229 5.38 20.46 15.57
N LEU A 230 6.43 20.55 16.41
CA LEU A 230 6.57 19.70 17.58
C LEU A 230 5.48 20.01 18.62
N ASP A 231 5.17 21.28 18.82
CA ASP A 231 4.12 21.71 19.76
C ASP A 231 2.74 21.19 19.35
N ALA A 232 2.40 21.26 18.05
CA ALA A 232 1.16 20.70 17.54
C ALA A 232 1.10 19.17 17.72
N ALA A 233 2.19 18.46 17.43
CA ALA A 233 2.30 17.02 17.61
C ALA A 233 2.20 16.62 19.09
N ASN A 234 2.85 17.35 19.99
CA ASN A 234 2.80 17.12 21.43
C ASN A 234 1.38 17.33 22.01
N ARG A 235 0.60 18.30 21.48
CA ARG A 235 -0.81 18.50 21.88
C ARG A 235 -1.67 17.30 21.47
N VAL A 236 -1.54 16.82 20.25
CA VAL A 236 -2.27 15.64 19.78
C VAL A 236 -1.87 14.37 20.55
N ALA A 237 -0.59 14.23 20.90
CA ALA A 237 -0.09 13.08 21.66
C ALA A 237 -0.41 13.14 23.17
N ALA A 238 -0.82 14.31 23.72
CA ALA A 238 -1.00 14.47 25.16
C ALA A 238 -1.89 13.40 25.82
N PRO A 239 -3.05 13.01 25.24
CA PRO A 239 -3.90 11.97 25.84
C PRO A 239 -3.26 10.57 25.88
N LEU A 240 -2.22 10.30 25.06
CA LEU A 240 -1.51 9.02 25.11
C LEU A 240 -0.70 8.83 26.40
N ARG A 241 -0.37 9.93 27.10
CA ARG A 241 0.35 9.90 28.39
C ARG A 241 -0.59 9.61 29.56
N GLU A 242 -1.89 9.63 29.32
CA GLU A 242 -2.90 9.28 30.35
C GLU A 242 -3.17 7.77 30.30
N VAL A 243 -3.42 7.20 31.47
CA VAL A 243 -3.79 5.77 31.59
C VAL A 243 -5.16 5.57 30.97
N ALA A 244 -5.29 4.59 30.07
CA ALA A 244 -6.57 4.25 29.45
C ALA A 244 -7.60 3.82 30.52
N SER A 245 -8.89 4.12 30.30
CA SER A 245 -9.94 3.82 31.27
C SER A 245 -10.03 2.34 31.67
N TYR A 246 -9.75 1.45 30.70
CA TYR A 246 -9.74 0.00 30.86
C TYR A 246 -8.46 -0.56 31.51
N GLN A 247 -7.46 0.28 31.74
CA GLN A 247 -6.19 -0.06 32.40
C GLN A 247 -6.10 0.54 33.82
N GLN A 248 -7.13 1.24 34.31
CA GLN A 248 -7.13 1.82 35.64
C GLN A 248 -6.99 0.73 36.71
N GLY A 249 -6.01 0.91 37.61
CA GLY A 249 -5.69 -0.07 38.65
C GLY A 249 -4.60 -1.09 38.31
N LYS A 250 -4.12 -1.13 37.06
CA LYS A 250 -2.84 -1.76 36.73
C LYS A 250 -1.72 -0.79 37.11
N ASP A 251 -0.55 -1.32 37.46
CA ASP A 251 0.61 -0.47 37.74
C ASP A 251 0.81 0.53 36.59
N ALA A 252 0.90 1.81 36.96
CA ALA A 252 0.93 2.91 36.00
C ALA A 252 2.04 2.68 34.97
N LEU A 253 1.75 3.02 33.71
CA LEU A 253 2.63 2.90 32.56
C LEU A 253 4.10 3.20 32.93
N LYS A 254 4.94 2.18 32.90
CA LYS A 254 6.36 2.28 33.29
C LYS A 254 7.19 3.03 32.26
N ALA A 255 6.82 2.98 30.98
CA ALA A 255 7.51 3.66 29.88
C ALA A 255 6.62 4.76 29.28
N GLN A 256 6.53 5.91 29.91
CA GLN A 256 5.87 7.08 29.31
C GLN A 256 6.81 7.79 28.35
N SER A 257 6.37 8.02 27.10
CA SER A 257 7.08 8.91 26.19
C SER A 257 7.13 10.33 26.78
N PRO A 258 8.31 10.96 26.87
CA PRO A 258 8.43 12.32 27.36
C PRO A 258 7.75 13.31 26.41
N VAL A 259 7.43 14.50 26.90
CA VAL A 259 7.14 15.62 26.01
C VAL A 259 8.42 15.99 25.28
N LEU A 260 8.39 15.89 23.95
CA LEU A 260 9.56 16.22 23.14
C LEU A 260 9.81 17.73 23.13
N VAL A 261 11.07 18.11 23.28
CA VAL A 261 11.54 19.49 23.17
C VAL A 261 12.33 19.69 21.88
N PRO A 262 12.26 20.89 21.28
CA PRO A 262 13.00 21.14 20.05
C PRO A 262 14.51 21.17 20.29
N ARG A 263 15.28 20.83 19.24
CA ARG A 263 16.74 20.95 19.26
C ARG A 263 17.20 22.37 19.52
N PRO A 264 18.37 22.59 20.11
CA PRO A 264 18.96 23.92 20.21
C PRO A 264 19.11 24.58 18.83
N GLY A 265 18.59 25.79 18.67
CA GLY A 265 18.61 26.52 17.39
C GLY A 265 17.59 26.03 16.35
N ALA A 266 16.57 25.29 16.78
CA ALA A 266 15.43 24.96 15.92
C ALA A 266 14.78 26.23 15.34
N GLY A 267 14.32 26.15 14.10
CA GLY A 267 13.47 27.18 13.50
C GLY A 267 12.09 27.20 14.17
N GLN A 268 11.36 28.31 13.96
CA GLN A 268 9.98 28.38 14.45
C GLN A 268 9.08 27.36 13.76
N GLY A 269 9.28 27.13 12.46
CA GLY A 269 8.39 26.29 11.65
C GLY A 269 7.04 26.97 11.37
N ARG A 270 6.18 26.30 10.61
CA ARG A 270 4.82 26.79 10.33
C ARG A 270 3.81 25.66 10.22
N VAL A 271 2.71 25.78 10.96
CA VAL A 271 1.56 24.87 10.91
C VAL A 271 0.36 25.61 10.32
N GLU A 272 -0.19 25.07 9.25
CA GLU A 272 -1.38 25.57 8.59
C GLU A 272 -2.52 24.59 8.75
N ILE A 273 -3.70 25.09 9.08
CA ILE A 273 -4.88 24.30 9.34
C ILE A 273 -6.01 24.84 8.48
N ALA A 274 -6.54 23.99 7.62
CA ALA A 274 -7.60 24.34 6.69
C ALA A 274 -8.73 23.30 6.74
N TYR A 275 -9.93 23.74 7.05
CA TYR A 275 -11.11 22.90 6.94
C TYR A 275 -12.10 23.54 5.98
N THR A 276 -12.26 22.95 4.80
CA THR A 276 -12.97 23.54 3.66
C THR A 276 -14.42 23.06 3.57
N GLN A 277 -15.28 23.74 2.82
CA GLN A 277 -16.64 23.25 2.58
C GLN A 277 -16.65 22.07 1.61
N ALA A 278 -15.84 22.13 0.57
CA ALA A 278 -15.79 21.14 -0.49
C ALA A 278 -14.42 20.46 -0.61
N TYR A 279 -14.40 19.25 -1.14
CA TYR A 279 -13.20 18.43 -1.28
C TYR A 279 -12.19 19.02 -2.28
N ASP A 280 -12.67 19.60 -3.38
CA ASP A 280 -11.86 20.29 -4.39
C ASP A 280 -11.14 21.52 -3.80
N GLN A 281 -11.78 22.24 -2.87
CA GLN A 281 -11.15 23.33 -2.13
C GLN A 281 -10.01 22.82 -1.23
N ALA A 282 -10.15 21.64 -0.63
CA ALA A 282 -9.07 21.02 0.15
C ALA A 282 -7.89 20.63 -0.76
N LEU A 283 -8.16 20.09 -1.95
CA LEU A 283 -7.12 19.83 -2.95
C LEU A 283 -6.43 21.13 -3.40
N ALA A 284 -7.18 22.21 -3.64
CA ALA A 284 -6.62 23.50 -4.01
C ALA A 284 -5.71 24.09 -2.91
N ALA A 285 -6.11 24.01 -1.64
CA ALA A 285 -5.28 24.43 -0.50
C ALA A 285 -4.00 23.61 -0.39
N MET A 286 -4.08 22.30 -0.63
CA MET A 286 -2.93 21.41 -0.68
C MET A 286 -1.96 21.79 -1.80
N VAL A 287 -2.45 22.01 -3.01
CA VAL A 287 -1.63 22.39 -4.17
C VAL A 287 -0.90 23.70 -3.90
N ASP A 288 -1.61 24.73 -3.41
CA ASP A 288 -1.00 25.99 -3.03
C ASP A 288 0.11 25.82 -1.97
N PHE A 289 -0.15 25.04 -0.93
CA PHE A 289 0.86 24.74 0.10
C PHE A 289 2.11 24.10 -0.52
N VAL A 290 1.93 23.08 -1.36
CA VAL A 290 3.03 22.36 -2.01
C VAL A 290 3.84 23.30 -2.90
N GLN A 291 3.20 24.12 -3.73
CA GLN A 291 3.86 25.09 -4.62
C GLN A 291 4.69 26.08 -3.80
N ARG A 292 4.11 26.63 -2.75
CA ARG A 292 4.75 27.62 -1.89
C ARG A 292 5.94 27.04 -1.13
N VAL A 293 5.83 25.85 -0.55
CA VAL A 293 6.95 25.20 0.15
C VAL A 293 8.08 24.89 -0.84
N ARG A 294 7.76 24.35 -2.01
CA ARG A 294 8.76 23.99 -3.03
C ARG A 294 9.44 25.19 -3.67
N SER A 295 8.80 26.37 -3.69
CA SER A 295 9.40 27.61 -4.20
C SER A 295 10.38 28.27 -3.24
N GLN A 296 10.39 27.90 -1.96
CA GLN A 296 11.30 28.47 -0.98
C GLN A 296 12.75 28.04 -1.26
N PRO A 297 13.70 29.00 -1.24
CA PRO A 297 15.09 28.69 -1.52
C PRO A 297 15.72 27.81 -0.44
N VAL A 298 16.53 26.85 -0.86
CA VAL A 298 17.35 26.01 0.02
C VAL A 298 18.83 26.28 -0.27
N LYS A 299 19.66 26.29 0.76
CA LYS A 299 21.12 26.38 0.59
C LYS A 299 21.60 25.23 -0.29
N GLY A 300 22.32 25.54 -1.38
CA GLY A 300 22.85 24.54 -2.30
C GLY A 300 21.99 24.25 -3.54
N GLY A 301 20.92 25.04 -3.81
CA GLY A 301 20.13 24.95 -5.06
C GLY A 301 19.19 23.74 -5.13
N LYS A 302 19.09 22.94 -4.08
CA LYS A 302 18.11 21.83 -3.98
C LYS A 302 16.71 22.40 -3.74
N ARG A 303 15.69 21.71 -4.23
CA ARG A 303 14.29 22.01 -3.87
C ARG A 303 13.94 21.39 -2.53
N ARG A 304 12.99 22.02 -1.80
CA ARG A 304 12.44 21.43 -0.58
C ARG A 304 11.65 20.18 -0.92
N THR A 305 11.80 19.16 -0.11
CA THR A 305 11.04 17.89 -0.20
C THR A 305 9.66 18.08 0.42
N VAL A 306 8.64 17.53 -0.25
CA VAL A 306 7.25 17.61 0.24
C VAL A 306 6.60 16.24 0.09
N ALA A 307 5.83 15.84 1.11
CA ALA A 307 4.95 14.69 1.05
C ALA A 307 3.49 15.06 1.33
N VAL A 308 2.59 14.29 0.71
CA VAL A 308 1.16 14.29 1.03
C VAL A 308 0.82 12.95 1.65
N LEU A 309 0.45 12.97 2.91
CA LEU A 309 0.09 11.80 3.69
C LEU A 309 -1.43 11.68 3.78
N SER A 310 -1.99 10.53 3.41
CA SER A 310 -3.41 10.24 3.61
C SER A 310 -3.61 8.95 4.42
N ARG A 311 -4.71 8.89 5.15
CA ARG A 311 -5.13 7.67 5.86
C ARG A 311 -5.64 6.61 4.90
N ARG A 312 -6.10 7.02 3.71
CA ARG A 312 -6.77 6.14 2.75
C ARG A 312 -6.15 6.28 1.36
N ARG A 313 -5.80 5.16 0.75
CA ARG A 313 -5.27 5.11 -0.62
C ARG A 313 -6.24 5.63 -1.67
N LYS A 314 -7.54 5.47 -1.46
CA LYS A 314 -8.55 5.96 -2.40
C LYS A 314 -8.53 7.48 -2.65
N ASP A 315 -7.84 8.23 -1.79
CA ASP A 315 -7.63 9.66 -1.98
C ASP A 315 -6.45 9.95 -2.95
N PHE A 316 -5.55 8.98 -3.17
CA PHE A 316 -4.32 9.16 -3.98
C PHE A 316 -4.57 9.59 -5.42
N PRO A 317 -5.49 8.99 -6.18
CA PRO A 317 -5.73 9.40 -7.56
C PRO A 317 -6.16 10.87 -7.69
N LEU A 318 -6.96 11.37 -6.75
CA LEU A 318 -7.42 12.76 -6.74
C LEU A 318 -6.32 13.74 -6.33
N ILE A 319 -5.48 13.33 -5.36
CA ILE A 319 -4.30 14.09 -4.93
C ILE A 319 -3.30 14.18 -6.08
N ASP A 320 -3.00 13.04 -6.73
CA ASP A 320 -2.09 12.96 -7.86
C ASP A 320 -2.56 13.81 -9.03
N ALA A 321 -3.82 13.68 -9.42
CA ALA A 321 -4.41 14.47 -10.50
C ALA A 321 -4.31 15.98 -10.24
N ALA A 322 -4.66 16.44 -9.03
CA ALA A 322 -4.60 17.86 -8.68
C ALA A 322 -3.17 18.41 -8.71
N LEU A 323 -2.18 17.66 -8.25
CA LEU A 323 -0.77 18.07 -8.29
C LEU A 323 -0.24 18.10 -9.73
N ARG A 324 -0.56 17.08 -10.54
CA ARG A 324 -0.14 17.00 -11.95
C ARG A 324 -0.78 18.09 -12.80
N GLU A 325 -2.05 18.42 -12.56
CA GLU A 325 -2.73 19.53 -13.23
C GLU A 325 -2.03 20.87 -12.94
N ALA A 326 -1.50 21.01 -11.73
CA ALA A 326 -0.68 22.16 -11.35
C ALA A 326 0.77 22.10 -11.88
N GLY A 327 1.14 21.11 -12.68
CA GLY A 327 2.48 20.92 -13.25
C GLY A 327 3.53 20.44 -12.23
N ILE A 328 3.09 19.81 -11.15
CA ILE A 328 3.96 19.31 -10.08
C ILE A 328 4.20 17.83 -10.30
N PRO A 329 5.45 17.36 -10.46
CA PRO A 329 5.75 15.94 -10.56
C PRO A 329 5.45 15.24 -9.25
N THR A 330 4.86 14.05 -9.33
CA THR A 330 4.41 13.24 -8.19
C THR A 330 4.96 11.84 -8.26
N GLU A 331 5.11 11.23 -7.11
CA GLU A 331 5.48 9.82 -6.93
C GLU A 331 4.59 9.21 -5.84
N ILE A 332 3.85 8.17 -6.18
CA ILE A 332 3.07 7.41 -5.19
C ILE A 332 4.02 6.37 -4.60
N VAL A 333 4.31 6.50 -3.30
CA VAL A 333 5.29 5.67 -2.58
C VAL A 333 4.57 4.69 -1.67
N GLY A 334 5.06 3.44 -1.63
CA GLY A 334 4.67 2.46 -0.62
C GLY A 334 3.89 1.26 -1.13
N LEU A 335 3.68 0.33 -0.22
CA LEU A 335 2.95 -0.92 -0.37
C LEU A 335 1.61 -0.71 -1.08
N GLY A 336 1.40 -1.36 -2.21
CA GLY A 336 0.16 -1.33 -2.99
C GLY A 336 0.08 -0.25 -4.07
N GLY A 337 1.10 0.59 -4.22
CA GLY A 337 1.12 1.60 -5.27
C GLY A 337 1.31 1.05 -6.68
N LEU A 338 1.78 -0.18 -6.85
CA LEU A 338 2.03 -0.77 -8.15
C LEU A 338 0.74 -0.94 -8.96
N LEU A 339 -0.29 -1.55 -8.37
CA LEU A 339 -1.57 -1.77 -9.02
C LEU A 339 -2.38 -0.47 -9.21
N ASP A 340 -2.11 0.56 -8.41
CA ASP A 340 -2.71 1.89 -8.53
C ASP A 340 -2.01 2.77 -9.57
N GLN A 341 -0.84 2.37 -10.08
CA GLN A 341 -0.16 3.13 -11.12
C GLN A 341 -0.97 3.14 -12.41
N PRO A 342 -1.26 4.31 -13.00
CA PRO A 342 -2.09 4.41 -14.21
C PRO A 342 -1.58 3.54 -15.36
N ALA A 343 -0.26 3.48 -15.56
CA ALA A 343 0.35 2.66 -16.59
C ALA A 343 0.12 1.16 -16.37
N VAL A 344 0.25 0.69 -15.13
CA VAL A 344 -0.02 -0.72 -14.76
C VAL A 344 -1.50 -1.05 -14.93
N GLN A 345 -2.39 -0.14 -14.51
CA GLN A 345 -3.83 -0.32 -14.68
C GLN A 345 -4.25 -0.41 -16.16
N ASP A 346 -3.60 0.32 -17.05
CA ASP A 346 -3.91 0.27 -18.49
C ASP A 346 -3.45 -1.04 -19.11
N VAL A 347 -2.28 -1.55 -18.71
CA VAL A 347 -1.80 -2.89 -19.10
C VAL A 347 -2.72 -3.97 -18.53
N ARG A 348 -3.05 -3.89 -17.25
CA ARG A 348 -4.00 -4.81 -16.59
C ARG A 348 -5.35 -4.81 -17.31
N ALA A 349 -5.89 -3.64 -17.67
CA ALA A 349 -7.15 -3.54 -18.39
C ALA A 349 -7.14 -4.28 -19.73
N ALA A 350 -6.03 -4.22 -20.46
CA ALA A 350 -5.87 -4.98 -21.70
C ALA A 350 -5.81 -6.49 -21.46
N LEU A 351 -5.14 -6.94 -20.40
CA LEU A 351 -5.07 -8.36 -20.01
C LEU A 351 -6.41 -8.90 -19.51
N GLU A 352 -7.14 -8.11 -18.70
CA GLU A 352 -8.50 -8.46 -18.23
C GLU A 352 -9.46 -8.67 -19.41
N LEU A 353 -9.40 -7.79 -20.42
CA LEU A 353 -10.19 -7.90 -21.64
C LEU A 353 -9.72 -9.04 -22.57
N ALA A 354 -8.47 -9.46 -22.47
CA ALA A 354 -7.99 -10.63 -23.17
C ALA A 354 -8.50 -11.94 -22.55
N TYR A 355 -8.74 -11.94 -21.24
CA TYR A 355 -9.28 -13.08 -20.50
C TYR A 355 -10.79 -13.12 -20.49
N ASP A 356 -11.45 -11.99 -20.17
CA ASP A 356 -12.91 -11.86 -20.09
C ASP A 356 -13.41 -10.73 -20.98
N VAL A 357 -14.05 -11.09 -22.07
CA VAL A 357 -14.65 -10.14 -23.01
C VAL A 357 -15.81 -9.31 -22.42
N ALA A 358 -16.36 -9.73 -21.31
CA ALA A 358 -17.43 -9.04 -20.59
C ALA A 358 -16.93 -8.06 -19.52
N ALA A 359 -15.62 -7.92 -19.35
CA ALA A 359 -14.97 -7.04 -18.38
C ALA A 359 -15.15 -5.53 -18.71
N SER A 360 -16.40 -5.10 -18.82
CA SER A 360 -16.79 -3.74 -19.24
C SER A 360 -16.19 -2.59 -18.43
N PRO A 361 -15.96 -2.69 -17.10
CA PRO A 361 -15.30 -1.62 -16.36
C PRO A 361 -13.87 -1.34 -16.86
N TRP A 362 -13.12 -2.37 -17.20
CA TRP A 362 -11.77 -2.25 -17.75
C TRP A 362 -11.77 -1.65 -19.16
N LEU A 363 -12.77 -2.05 -19.98
CA LEU A 363 -12.96 -1.42 -21.30
C LEU A 363 -13.31 0.06 -21.19
N ALA A 364 -14.16 0.43 -20.24
CA ALA A 364 -14.53 1.84 -20.03
C ALA A 364 -13.29 2.68 -19.68
N ARG A 365 -12.34 2.13 -18.89
CA ARG A 365 -11.09 2.78 -18.60
C ARG A 365 -10.27 3.07 -19.88
N LEU A 366 -10.08 2.07 -20.74
CA LEU A 366 -9.32 2.25 -21.98
C LEU A 366 -10.02 3.20 -22.96
N LEU A 367 -11.34 3.15 -23.06
CA LEU A 367 -12.13 4.09 -23.87
C LEU A 367 -12.01 5.53 -23.36
N ALA A 368 -11.98 5.73 -22.04
CA ALA A 368 -11.70 7.05 -21.46
C ALA A 368 -10.28 7.52 -21.83
N GLY A 369 -9.30 6.59 -21.81
CA GLY A 369 -7.90 6.89 -22.19
C GLY A 369 -7.69 7.36 -23.62
N ILE A 370 -8.58 6.98 -24.56
CA ILE A 370 -8.53 7.41 -25.96
C ILE A 370 -9.37 8.66 -26.28
N ASP A 371 -9.83 9.39 -25.26
CA ASP A 371 -10.57 10.65 -25.36
C ASP A 371 -11.82 10.58 -26.25
N LEU A 372 -12.71 9.65 -25.95
CA LEU A 372 -14.05 9.66 -26.54
C LEU A 372 -14.98 10.60 -25.77
N GLY A 373 -15.75 11.41 -26.51
CA GLY A 373 -16.80 12.25 -25.92
C GLY A 373 -17.99 11.42 -25.40
N ALA A 374 -18.76 11.99 -24.47
CA ALA A 374 -19.94 11.31 -23.93
C ALA A 374 -20.95 10.92 -25.02
N ALA A 375 -21.11 11.73 -26.05
CA ALA A 375 -21.99 11.43 -27.19
C ALA A 375 -21.49 10.21 -27.99
N ASP A 376 -20.15 10.13 -28.23
CA ASP A 376 -19.53 9.01 -28.93
C ASP A 376 -19.60 7.71 -28.10
N LEU A 377 -19.38 7.79 -26.78
CA LEU A 377 -19.53 6.65 -25.87
C LEU A 377 -20.98 6.13 -25.82
N MET A 378 -21.97 7.04 -25.81
CA MET A 378 -23.37 6.66 -25.89
C MET A 378 -23.69 5.97 -27.23
N ALA A 379 -23.21 6.51 -28.35
CA ALA A 379 -23.40 5.94 -29.67
C ALA A 379 -22.73 4.57 -29.79
N LEU A 380 -21.54 4.39 -29.23
CA LEU A 380 -20.85 3.08 -29.16
C LEU A 380 -21.65 2.06 -28.34
N GLY A 381 -22.23 2.47 -27.20
CA GLY A 381 -23.12 1.63 -26.38
C GLY A 381 -24.43 1.27 -27.11
N ASP A 382 -24.99 2.20 -27.88
CA ASP A 382 -26.14 1.94 -28.74
C ASP A 382 -25.82 0.95 -29.86
N TRP A 383 -24.60 1.07 -30.44
CA TRP A 383 -24.10 0.14 -31.44
C TRP A 383 -23.93 -1.27 -30.88
N ALA A 384 -23.37 -1.43 -29.66
CA ALA A 384 -23.28 -2.72 -28.99
C ALA A 384 -24.68 -3.38 -28.85
N ARG A 385 -25.67 -2.60 -28.44
CA ARG A 385 -27.06 -3.08 -28.36
C ARG A 385 -27.66 -3.43 -29.72
N PHE A 386 -27.30 -2.68 -30.75
CA PHE A 386 -27.70 -2.99 -32.12
C PHE A 386 -27.13 -4.33 -32.58
N LEU A 387 -25.82 -4.56 -32.34
CA LEU A 387 -25.18 -5.84 -32.68
C LEU A 387 -25.81 -7.01 -31.96
N ALA A 388 -26.08 -6.90 -30.65
CA ALA A 388 -26.76 -7.93 -29.89
C ALA A 388 -28.15 -8.27 -30.45
N ARG A 389 -28.95 -7.25 -30.84
CA ARG A 389 -30.26 -7.48 -31.50
C ARG A 389 -30.11 -8.17 -32.84
N ALA A 390 -29.08 -7.78 -33.65
CA ALA A 390 -28.81 -8.39 -34.94
C ALA A 390 -28.44 -9.89 -34.83
N GLU A 391 -27.83 -10.27 -33.71
CA GLU A 391 -27.49 -11.66 -33.37
C GLU A 391 -28.61 -12.42 -32.63
N GLY A 392 -29.76 -11.78 -32.42
CA GLY A 392 -30.90 -12.39 -31.72
C GLY A 392 -30.76 -12.46 -30.20
N LEU A 393 -29.81 -11.76 -29.65
CA LEU A 393 -29.58 -11.67 -28.20
C LEU A 393 -30.42 -10.57 -27.54
N ASN A 394 -30.62 -10.68 -26.23
CA ASN A 394 -31.21 -9.61 -25.47
C ASN A 394 -30.29 -8.37 -25.43
N PRO A 395 -30.75 -7.15 -25.76
CA PRO A 395 -29.93 -5.94 -25.71
C PRO A 395 -29.28 -5.65 -24.35
N HIS A 396 -29.83 -6.18 -23.26
CA HIS A 396 -29.19 -6.10 -21.92
C HIS A 396 -27.99 -7.03 -21.74
N GLN A 397 -27.80 -7.97 -22.66
CA GLN A 397 -26.64 -8.87 -22.71
C GLN A 397 -25.60 -8.41 -23.72
N ALA A 398 -25.74 -7.17 -24.24
CA ALA A 398 -24.76 -6.59 -25.16
C ALA A 398 -23.38 -6.46 -24.51
N VAL A 399 -22.37 -6.95 -25.17
CA VAL A 399 -20.99 -6.83 -24.76
C VAL A 399 -20.37 -5.61 -25.47
N LEU A 400 -19.85 -4.66 -24.68
CA LEU A 400 -19.34 -3.41 -25.24
C LEU A 400 -18.09 -3.64 -26.10
N LEU A 401 -17.29 -4.67 -25.82
CA LEU A 401 -16.13 -5.05 -26.59
C LEU A 401 -16.50 -5.45 -28.03
N ASP A 402 -17.66 -6.04 -28.28
CA ASP A 402 -18.12 -6.34 -29.63
C ASP A 402 -18.24 -5.10 -30.52
N ALA A 403 -18.61 -3.96 -29.89
CA ALA A 403 -18.68 -2.69 -30.59
C ALA A 403 -17.29 -2.08 -30.88
N VAL A 404 -16.28 -2.46 -30.12
CA VAL A 404 -14.88 -2.07 -30.35
C VAL A 404 -14.25 -2.95 -31.44
N ASP A 405 -14.50 -4.24 -31.40
CA ASP A 405 -14.00 -5.20 -32.40
C ASP A 405 -14.68 -5.00 -33.77
N ARG A 406 -15.95 -4.57 -33.78
CA ARG A 406 -16.76 -4.31 -34.98
C ARG A 406 -17.33 -2.88 -34.93
N PRO A 407 -16.47 -1.83 -35.06
CA PRO A 407 -16.91 -0.46 -34.92
C PRO A 407 -17.92 -0.05 -36.01
N PRO A 408 -18.86 0.85 -35.69
CA PRO A 408 -19.83 1.32 -36.66
C PRO A 408 -19.17 2.14 -37.78
N THR A 409 -19.92 2.43 -38.83
CA THR A 409 -19.49 3.40 -39.84
C THR A 409 -19.57 4.83 -39.24
N PRO A 410 -18.68 5.75 -39.64
CA PRO A 410 -18.75 7.14 -39.24
C PRO A 410 -20.13 7.73 -39.51
N GLY A 411 -20.68 8.47 -38.55
CA GLY A 411 -22.01 9.06 -38.66
C GLY A 411 -23.17 8.13 -38.33
N TRP A 412 -22.93 6.89 -37.94
CA TRP A 412 -24.00 6.01 -37.46
C TRP A 412 -24.63 6.53 -36.17
N ALA A 413 -25.95 6.41 -36.10
CA ALA A 413 -26.76 6.79 -34.93
C ALA A 413 -27.92 5.83 -34.77
N ASP A 414 -28.33 5.52 -33.55
CA ASP A 414 -29.64 4.94 -33.27
C ASP A 414 -30.70 6.04 -33.39
N GLU A 415 -31.96 5.65 -33.70
CA GLU A 415 -33.01 6.62 -34.02
C GLU A 415 -33.21 7.66 -32.90
N GLY A 416 -33.03 8.94 -33.22
CA GLY A 416 -33.19 10.07 -32.30
C GLY A 416 -32.02 10.26 -31.31
N ARG A 417 -30.89 9.61 -31.53
CA ARG A 417 -29.68 9.72 -30.70
C ARG A 417 -28.51 10.38 -31.42
N PRO A 418 -27.50 10.85 -30.67
CA PRO A 418 -26.29 11.41 -31.27
C PRO A 418 -25.57 10.40 -32.18
N ALA A 419 -25.07 10.89 -33.30
CA ALA A 419 -24.25 10.10 -34.22
C ALA A 419 -22.80 9.99 -33.70
N ILE A 420 -22.17 8.85 -33.92
CA ILE A 420 -20.75 8.66 -33.61
C ILE A 420 -19.89 9.47 -34.59
N SER A 421 -18.87 10.14 -34.06
CA SER A 421 -17.95 10.94 -34.87
C SER A 421 -16.96 10.07 -35.65
N GLU A 422 -16.43 10.60 -36.77
CA GLU A 422 -15.41 9.94 -37.57
C GLU A 422 -14.14 9.71 -36.76
N GLU A 423 -13.74 10.67 -35.95
CA GLU A 423 -12.56 10.57 -35.11
C GLU A 423 -12.74 9.49 -34.03
N ALA A 424 -13.91 9.39 -33.43
CA ALA A 424 -14.21 8.31 -32.47
C ALA A 424 -14.11 6.93 -33.11
N VAL A 425 -14.66 6.75 -34.31
CA VAL A 425 -14.54 5.48 -35.04
C VAL A 425 -13.10 5.12 -35.31
N ARG A 426 -12.28 6.10 -35.71
CA ARG A 426 -10.85 5.91 -35.95
C ARG A 426 -10.11 5.44 -34.70
N ARG A 427 -10.36 6.10 -33.56
CA ARG A 427 -9.75 5.77 -32.27
C ARG A 427 -10.19 4.40 -31.76
N VAL A 428 -11.48 4.12 -31.82
CA VAL A 428 -12.05 2.82 -31.42
C VAL A 428 -11.47 1.69 -32.26
N ARG A 429 -11.34 1.87 -33.56
CA ARG A 429 -10.73 0.87 -34.46
C ARG A 429 -9.27 0.57 -34.06
N LEU A 430 -8.48 1.60 -33.83
CA LEU A 430 -7.09 1.42 -33.39
C LEU A 430 -6.99 0.69 -32.05
N LEU A 431 -7.88 1.01 -31.09
CA LEU A 431 -7.93 0.29 -29.82
C LEU A 431 -8.33 -1.18 -30.03
N GLY A 432 -9.35 -1.45 -30.88
CA GLY A 432 -9.76 -2.82 -31.22
C GLY A 432 -8.65 -3.65 -31.82
N GLU A 433 -7.89 -3.08 -32.77
CA GLU A 433 -6.72 -3.73 -33.40
C GLU A 433 -5.65 -4.08 -32.35
N ARG A 434 -5.36 -3.18 -31.41
CA ARG A 434 -4.41 -3.42 -30.31
C ARG A 434 -4.90 -4.53 -29.37
N LEU A 435 -6.17 -4.46 -28.93
CA LEU A 435 -6.75 -5.46 -28.03
C LEU A 435 -6.81 -6.84 -28.71
N GLN A 436 -7.05 -6.91 -30.02
CA GLN A 436 -6.99 -8.16 -30.76
C GLN A 436 -5.57 -8.74 -30.73
N GLN A 437 -4.53 -7.93 -30.97
CA GLN A 437 -3.14 -8.37 -30.89
C GLN A 437 -2.74 -8.85 -29.49
N VAL A 438 -3.28 -8.23 -28.42
CA VAL A 438 -3.06 -8.70 -27.05
C VAL A 438 -3.70 -10.08 -26.86
N ARG A 439 -4.96 -10.27 -27.31
CA ARG A 439 -5.67 -11.56 -27.26
C ARG A 439 -4.96 -12.70 -28.01
N GLU A 440 -4.30 -12.40 -29.12
CA GLU A 440 -3.50 -13.37 -29.87
C GLU A 440 -2.29 -13.89 -29.06
N GLY A 441 -1.91 -13.19 -27.99
CA GLY A 441 -0.86 -13.60 -27.07
C GLY A 441 -1.31 -14.58 -25.98
N VAL A 442 -2.62 -14.77 -25.78
CA VAL A 442 -3.15 -15.68 -24.75
C VAL A 442 -2.68 -17.12 -25.02
N GLY A 443 -2.15 -17.76 -23.97
CA GLY A 443 -1.54 -19.11 -24.06
C GLY A 443 -0.01 -19.11 -24.13
N ARG A 444 0.64 -17.93 -24.20
CA ARG A 444 2.08 -17.77 -23.94
C ARG A 444 2.32 -17.71 -22.43
N SER A 445 3.59 -17.64 -22.01
CA SER A 445 3.88 -17.36 -20.60
C SER A 445 3.22 -16.04 -20.17
N ILE A 446 2.84 -15.93 -18.89
CA ILE A 446 2.13 -14.74 -18.41
C ILE A 446 3.05 -13.51 -18.52
N THR A 447 4.33 -13.69 -18.24
CA THR A 447 5.35 -12.65 -18.38
C THR A 447 5.41 -12.12 -19.81
N GLU A 448 5.44 -13.02 -20.81
CA GLU A 448 5.42 -12.62 -22.22
C GLU A 448 4.12 -11.90 -22.60
N GLN A 449 2.98 -12.34 -22.07
CA GLN A 449 1.70 -11.66 -22.30
C GLN A 449 1.70 -10.22 -21.74
N VAL A 450 2.27 -10.00 -20.55
CA VAL A 450 2.41 -8.67 -19.92
C VAL A 450 3.33 -7.77 -20.74
N GLU A 451 4.53 -8.26 -21.10
CA GLU A 451 5.49 -7.51 -21.93
C GLU A 451 4.89 -7.11 -23.29
N ARG A 452 4.20 -8.04 -23.93
CA ARG A 452 3.49 -7.77 -25.18
C ARG A 452 2.37 -6.74 -25.02
N ALA A 453 1.59 -6.84 -23.95
CA ALA A 453 0.53 -5.86 -23.67
C ALA A 453 1.12 -4.45 -23.48
N ILE A 454 2.22 -4.30 -22.76
CA ILE A 454 2.94 -3.03 -22.59
C ILE A 454 3.33 -2.44 -23.94
N LEU A 455 3.93 -3.24 -24.83
CA LEU A 455 4.38 -2.80 -26.14
C LEU A 455 3.21 -2.47 -27.09
N ILE A 456 2.23 -3.37 -27.19
CA ILE A 456 1.09 -3.23 -28.12
C ILE A 456 0.22 -2.04 -27.75
N MET A 457 -0.04 -1.87 -26.44
CA MET A 457 -0.85 -0.73 -25.95
C MET A 457 -0.08 0.60 -26.06
N GLY A 458 1.25 0.58 -26.18
CA GLY A 458 2.10 1.77 -26.22
C GLY A 458 2.29 2.43 -24.86
N THR A 459 2.05 1.69 -23.78
CA THR A 459 2.09 2.22 -22.41
C THR A 459 3.48 2.71 -22.02
N LEU A 460 4.53 1.99 -22.47
CA LEU A 460 5.91 2.40 -22.24
C LEU A 460 6.24 3.74 -22.90
N ASP A 461 5.77 3.94 -24.14
CA ASP A 461 5.99 5.17 -24.88
C ASP A 461 5.29 6.35 -24.20
N ASP A 462 4.06 6.15 -23.72
CA ASP A 462 3.30 7.16 -22.98
C ASP A 462 3.99 7.55 -21.67
N VAL A 463 4.54 6.57 -20.95
CA VAL A 463 5.29 6.80 -19.70
C VAL A 463 6.59 7.58 -19.97
N ILE A 464 7.33 7.22 -21.01
CA ILE A 464 8.58 7.91 -21.38
C ILE A 464 8.29 9.33 -21.86
N ALA A 465 7.20 9.52 -22.58
CA ALA A 465 6.80 10.85 -23.11
C ALA A 465 6.25 11.80 -22.05
N ASP A 466 5.77 11.29 -20.90
CA ASP A 466 5.26 12.13 -19.81
C ASP A 466 6.36 12.52 -18.81
N PRO A 467 6.87 13.77 -18.85
CA PRO A 467 7.92 14.21 -17.93
C PRO A 467 7.46 14.30 -16.47
N LEU A 468 6.16 14.18 -16.19
CA LEU A 468 5.59 14.17 -14.83
C LEU A 468 5.34 12.75 -14.33
N SER A 469 5.46 11.72 -15.16
CA SER A 469 5.34 10.32 -14.78
C SER A 469 6.65 9.81 -14.17
N MET A 470 7.01 10.36 -13.02
CA MET A 470 8.16 9.88 -12.26
C MET A 470 7.84 8.48 -11.73
N GLY A 471 8.67 7.48 -12.04
CA GLY A 471 8.47 6.10 -11.58
C GLY A 471 7.55 5.23 -12.45
N GLY A 472 6.87 5.76 -13.46
CA GLY A 472 5.99 4.96 -14.31
C GLY A 472 6.71 3.82 -15.03
N ARG A 473 7.95 4.04 -15.49
CA ARG A 473 8.78 2.99 -16.08
C ARG A 473 9.17 1.93 -15.04
N ALA A 474 9.62 2.36 -13.86
CA ALA A 474 9.96 1.44 -12.77
C ALA A 474 8.75 0.58 -12.35
N ALA A 475 7.54 1.16 -12.37
CA ALA A 475 6.32 0.42 -12.09
C ALA A 475 6.01 -0.65 -13.15
N LEU A 476 6.25 -0.37 -14.44
CA LEU A 476 6.10 -1.37 -15.49
C LEU A 476 7.15 -2.49 -15.37
N ASP A 477 8.40 -2.12 -15.11
CA ASP A 477 9.49 -3.08 -14.90
C ASP A 477 9.19 -3.99 -13.70
N GLU A 478 8.65 -3.42 -12.61
CA GLU A 478 8.24 -4.18 -11.44
C GLU A 478 7.02 -5.05 -11.69
N PHE A 479 6.06 -4.59 -12.47
CA PHE A 479 4.91 -5.40 -12.83
C PHE A 479 5.33 -6.66 -13.61
N ILE A 480 6.33 -6.53 -14.48
CA ILE A 480 6.96 -7.67 -15.17
C ILE A 480 7.65 -8.58 -14.15
N ALA A 481 8.41 -8.03 -13.21
CA ALA A 481 9.11 -8.81 -12.18
C ALA A 481 8.15 -9.59 -11.27
N VAL A 482 7.06 -8.97 -10.84
CA VAL A 482 5.97 -9.62 -10.08
C VAL A 482 5.35 -10.76 -10.88
N THR A 483 5.13 -10.55 -12.17
CA THR A 483 4.57 -11.58 -13.06
C THR A 483 5.51 -12.78 -13.18
N ALA A 484 6.80 -12.53 -13.41
CA ALA A 484 7.81 -13.59 -13.50
C ALA A 484 7.96 -14.37 -12.17
N ALA A 485 7.91 -13.68 -11.04
CA ALA A 485 7.91 -14.31 -9.73
C ALA A 485 6.68 -15.22 -9.54
N TYR A 486 5.50 -14.72 -9.90
CA TYR A 486 4.25 -15.49 -9.81
C TYR A 486 4.31 -16.78 -10.68
N GLU A 487 4.78 -16.68 -11.92
CA GLU A 487 4.93 -17.85 -12.80
C GLU A 487 5.91 -18.89 -12.22
N LYS A 488 7.01 -18.43 -11.65
CA LYS A 488 8.02 -19.29 -11.02
C LYS A 488 7.47 -20.02 -9.79
N GLU A 489 6.66 -19.34 -8.99
CA GLU A 489 6.10 -19.86 -7.73
C GLU A 489 4.85 -20.72 -7.94
N THR A 490 4.14 -20.54 -9.07
CA THR A 490 2.87 -21.22 -9.36
C THR A 490 2.99 -22.10 -10.61
N PRO A 491 3.43 -23.36 -10.47
CA PRO A 491 3.50 -24.29 -11.61
C PRO A 491 2.14 -24.49 -12.28
N GLY A 492 2.05 -24.19 -13.57
CA GLY A 492 0.79 -24.24 -14.31
C GLY A 492 -0.05 -22.97 -14.21
N ALA A 493 0.54 -21.88 -13.77
CA ALA A 493 -0.09 -20.56 -13.73
C ALA A 493 -0.75 -20.22 -15.09
N SER A 494 -1.94 -19.63 -15.03
CA SER A 494 -2.68 -19.14 -16.18
C SER A 494 -2.92 -17.64 -16.06
N LEU A 495 -3.23 -16.97 -17.17
CA LEU A 495 -3.63 -15.56 -17.12
C LEU A 495 -4.80 -15.34 -16.14
N GLY A 496 -5.80 -16.23 -16.15
CA GLY A 496 -6.94 -16.13 -15.24
C GLY A 496 -6.56 -16.24 -13.77
N SER A 497 -5.67 -17.17 -13.40
CA SER A 497 -5.17 -17.27 -12.01
C SER A 497 -4.34 -16.06 -11.60
N PHE A 498 -3.54 -15.51 -12.50
CA PHE A 498 -2.78 -14.29 -12.25
C PHE A 498 -3.68 -13.06 -12.05
N LEU A 499 -4.71 -12.88 -12.88
CA LEU A 499 -5.67 -11.78 -12.72
C LEU A 499 -6.46 -11.89 -11.41
N ALA A 500 -6.86 -13.11 -11.04
CA ALA A 500 -7.50 -13.37 -9.74
C ALA A 500 -6.56 -13.03 -8.57
N TYR A 501 -5.27 -13.32 -8.72
CA TYR A 501 -4.23 -12.91 -7.77
C TYR A 501 -4.13 -11.37 -7.66
N LEU A 502 -4.08 -10.66 -8.80
CA LEU A 502 -4.06 -9.19 -8.79
C LEU A 502 -5.31 -8.60 -8.12
N ASP A 503 -6.49 -9.19 -8.37
CA ASP A 503 -7.75 -8.81 -7.73
C ASP A 503 -7.74 -8.97 -6.21
N MET A 504 -7.06 -9.99 -5.72
CA MET A 504 -6.94 -10.24 -4.29
C MET A 504 -5.91 -9.32 -3.64
N ALA A 505 -4.79 -9.06 -4.33
CA ALA A 505 -3.79 -8.10 -3.90
C ALA A 505 -4.37 -6.67 -3.81
N ASP A 506 -5.22 -6.29 -4.76
CA ASP A 506 -5.89 -4.99 -4.80
C ASP A 506 -6.92 -4.81 -3.66
N LYS A 507 -7.66 -5.88 -3.32
CA LYS A 507 -8.66 -5.88 -2.23
C LYS A 507 -8.04 -5.86 -0.84
N ARG A 508 -6.83 -6.35 -0.68
CA ARG A 508 -6.04 -6.16 0.53
C ARG A 508 -5.45 -4.76 0.50
N GLU A 509 -5.61 -4.02 1.59
CA GLU A 509 -5.12 -2.64 1.69
C GLU A 509 -3.61 -2.49 1.42
N ASP A 510 -2.90 -3.60 1.29
CA ASP A 510 -1.45 -3.65 1.15
C ASP A 510 -0.95 -3.76 -0.31
N GLY A 511 -1.79 -4.15 -1.28
CA GLY A 511 -1.39 -4.31 -2.69
C GLY A 511 -0.15 -5.19 -2.88
N LEU A 512 0.52 -5.06 -4.04
CA LEU A 512 1.83 -5.65 -4.27
C LEU A 512 2.93 -4.67 -3.81
N ASP A 513 3.99 -5.19 -3.23
CA ASP A 513 5.16 -4.38 -2.86
C ASP A 513 5.81 -3.82 -4.14
N ALA A 514 5.71 -2.50 -4.33
CA ALA A 514 6.54 -1.85 -5.32
C ALA A 514 7.96 -1.74 -4.76
N PRO A 515 9.01 -1.96 -5.57
CA PRO A 515 10.36 -1.78 -5.10
C PRO A 515 10.51 -0.34 -4.66
N LEU A 516 10.97 -0.18 -3.44
CA LEU A 516 11.39 1.10 -2.91
C LEU A 516 12.70 1.48 -3.62
N GLY A 517 12.62 2.04 -4.83
CA GLY A 517 13.69 2.87 -5.37
C GLY A 517 13.94 4.02 -4.40
N GLU A 518 15.14 4.59 -4.38
CA GLU A 518 15.35 5.83 -3.64
C GLU A 518 14.33 6.86 -4.13
N PRO A 519 13.49 7.44 -3.23
CA PRO A 519 12.45 8.38 -3.63
C PRO A 519 13.03 9.55 -4.42
N ASP A 520 12.40 9.93 -5.54
CA ASP A 520 12.90 11.05 -6.32
C ASP A 520 12.72 12.37 -5.55
N PRO A 521 13.80 13.04 -5.15
CA PRO A 521 13.69 14.28 -4.40
C PRO A 521 13.06 15.43 -5.21
N LYS A 522 12.85 15.24 -6.51
CA LYS A 522 12.17 16.21 -7.38
C LYS A 522 10.65 16.03 -7.40
N ALA A 523 10.14 14.84 -7.05
CA ALA A 523 8.72 14.56 -6.98
C ALA A 523 8.12 14.92 -5.62
N VAL A 524 6.81 15.18 -5.59
CA VAL A 524 6.01 15.20 -4.36
C VAL A 524 5.59 13.77 -4.08
N GLN A 525 5.93 13.28 -2.90
CA GLN A 525 5.62 11.92 -2.51
C GLN A 525 4.21 11.83 -1.94
N ILE A 526 3.42 10.89 -2.47
CA ILE A 526 2.06 10.59 -2.00
C ILE A 526 2.12 9.20 -1.38
N LEU A 527 1.77 9.09 -0.10
CA LEU A 527 1.84 7.82 0.61
C LEU A 527 0.85 7.73 1.76
N THR A 528 0.63 6.51 2.26
CA THR A 528 -0.16 6.33 3.48
C THR A 528 0.61 6.84 4.69
N ILE A 529 -0.13 7.21 5.74
CA ILE A 529 0.50 7.61 7.00
C ILE A 529 1.36 6.47 7.57
N HIS A 530 0.92 5.20 7.47
CA HIS A 530 1.72 4.04 7.89
C HIS A 530 3.04 3.93 7.12
N GLY A 531 2.97 4.07 5.80
CA GLY A 531 4.17 4.04 4.93
C GLY A 531 5.13 5.21 5.13
N SER A 532 4.72 6.26 5.84
CA SER A 532 5.58 7.41 6.15
C SER A 532 6.49 7.20 7.36
N LYS A 533 6.29 6.11 8.12
CA LYS A 533 7.11 5.82 9.30
C LYS A 533 8.59 5.69 8.90
N GLY A 534 9.49 6.26 9.68
CA GLY A 534 10.92 6.31 9.37
C GLY A 534 11.35 7.42 8.39
N LEU A 535 10.42 7.94 7.58
CA LEU A 535 10.70 8.99 6.59
C LEU A 535 10.52 10.41 7.15
N GLU A 536 10.98 11.43 6.40
CA GLU A 536 10.88 12.84 6.79
C GLU A 536 11.01 13.79 5.60
N TRP A 537 10.29 14.91 5.63
CA TRP A 537 10.28 15.91 4.58
C TRP A 537 10.33 17.34 5.14
N ASP A 538 10.76 18.29 4.32
CA ASP A 538 10.76 19.71 4.70
C ASP A 538 9.32 20.22 4.93
N GLY A 539 8.38 19.77 4.09
CA GLY A 539 6.96 20.06 4.21
C GLY A 539 6.11 18.79 4.15
N VAL A 540 5.05 18.73 4.95
CA VAL A 540 4.10 17.62 4.97
C VAL A 540 2.67 18.14 4.94
N VAL A 541 1.86 17.56 4.05
CA VAL A 541 0.41 17.70 4.08
C VAL A 541 -0.19 16.46 4.71
N VAL A 542 -1.00 16.60 5.74
CA VAL A 542 -1.86 15.52 6.25
C VAL A 542 -3.26 15.75 5.69
N PHE A 543 -3.61 14.96 4.68
CA PHE A 543 -4.83 15.11 3.91
C PHE A 543 -5.96 14.24 4.46
N GLY A 544 -7.20 14.76 4.40
CA GLY A 544 -8.39 14.03 4.82
C GLY A 544 -8.64 14.07 6.33
N MET A 545 -8.24 15.15 7.01
CA MET A 545 -8.43 15.38 8.44
C MET A 545 -9.89 15.63 8.82
N SER A 546 -10.75 14.65 8.49
CA SER A 546 -12.19 14.66 8.75
C SER A 546 -12.60 13.45 9.58
N ASP A 547 -13.55 13.63 10.50
CA ASP A 547 -14.08 12.58 11.34
C ASP A 547 -14.63 11.40 10.52
N GLY A 548 -14.25 10.17 10.88
CA GLY A 548 -14.55 8.94 10.14
C GLY A 548 -13.70 8.72 8.87
N VAL A 549 -12.75 9.64 8.59
CA VAL A 549 -11.68 9.47 7.60
C VAL A 549 -10.36 9.34 8.34
N PHE A 550 -10.00 10.34 9.12
CA PHE A 550 -8.89 10.34 10.05
C PHE A 550 -9.25 11.20 11.28
N PRO A 551 -9.55 10.58 12.43
CA PRO A 551 -9.50 9.15 12.74
C PRO A 551 -10.47 8.30 11.90
N SER A 552 -10.03 7.09 11.53
CA SER A 552 -10.86 6.09 10.88
C SER A 552 -11.59 5.27 11.93
N HIS A 553 -12.92 5.14 11.78
CA HIS A 553 -13.71 4.28 12.67
C HIS A 553 -14.85 3.60 11.91
N ARG A 554 -15.15 2.36 12.30
CA ARG A 554 -16.26 1.57 11.74
C ARG A 554 -17.56 1.70 12.57
N SER A 555 -17.56 2.57 13.57
CA SER A 555 -18.70 2.72 14.48
C SER A 555 -19.90 3.38 13.82
N LYS A 556 -21.09 3.00 14.27
CA LYS A 556 -22.36 3.66 13.95
C LYS A 556 -22.55 4.98 14.73
N THR A 557 -21.68 5.27 15.68
CA THR A 557 -21.70 6.53 16.45
C THR A 557 -21.30 7.70 15.56
N ARG A 558 -21.87 8.86 15.83
CA ARG A 558 -21.93 9.97 14.88
C ARG A 558 -20.68 10.85 14.83
N SER A 559 -19.83 10.83 15.86
CA SER A 559 -18.66 11.69 15.90
C SER A 559 -17.68 11.29 17.00
N TRP A 560 -16.38 11.24 16.65
CA TRP A 560 -15.29 11.12 17.62
C TRP A 560 -14.95 12.45 18.30
N ARG A 561 -15.65 13.52 17.93
CA ARG A 561 -15.43 14.84 18.52
C ARG A 561 -15.81 14.88 20.01
N ASP A 562 -16.95 14.28 20.35
CA ASP A 562 -17.56 14.41 21.66
C ASP A 562 -17.34 13.16 22.53
N GLU A 563 -17.39 11.97 21.95
CA GLU A 563 -17.21 10.69 22.65
C GLU A 563 -16.43 9.71 21.78
N PRO A 564 -15.55 8.86 22.36
CA PRO A 564 -14.96 7.75 21.63
C PRO A 564 -16.07 6.86 21.05
N PRO A 565 -15.97 6.41 19.80
CA PRO A 565 -16.97 5.53 19.23
C PRO A 565 -16.92 4.18 19.93
N LYS A 566 -18.07 3.55 20.01
CA LYS A 566 -18.16 2.16 20.45
C LYS A 566 -17.78 1.24 19.32
N SER A 567 -16.96 0.26 19.61
CA SER A 567 -16.51 -0.74 18.65
C SER A 567 -16.89 -2.14 19.14
N THR A 568 -17.14 -3.05 18.22
CA THR A 568 -17.23 -4.50 18.51
C THR A 568 -15.99 -5.25 18.02
N ALA A 569 -15.14 -4.58 17.25
CA ALA A 569 -13.83 -5.06 16.78
C ALA A 569 -13.79 -6.59 16.50
N TRP A 570 -12.89 -7.28 17.20
CA TRP A 570 -12.64 -8.71 17.05
C TRP A 570 -13.82 -9.63 17.39
N VAL A 571 -14.78 -9.16 18.23
CA VAL A 571 -15.82 -10.02 18.82
C VAL A 571 -16.68 -10.71 17.75
N THR A 572 -16.97 -10.02 16.67
CA THR A 572 -17.71 -10.55 15.52
C THR A 572 -16.84 -10.81 14.28
N ASP A 573 -15.52 -10.65 14.38
CA ASP A 573 -14.58 -10.91 13.30
C ASP A 573 -14.08 -12.36 13.34
N ASN A 574 -14.46 -13.15 12.34
CA ASN A 574 -14.10 -14.58 12.26
C ASN A 574 -12.60 -14.82 12.03
N GLY A 575 -11.87 -13.83 11.52
CA GLY A 575 -10.44 -13.93 11.25
C GLY A 575 -9.56 -13.47 12.41
N ALA A 576 -10.12 -12.97 13.51
CA ALA A 576 -9.36 -12.45 14.64
C ALA A 576 -9.33 -13.43 15.82
N LEU A 577 -8.17 -13.61 16.44
CA LEU A 577 -8.03 -14.35 17.69
C LEU A 577 -8.68 -13.55 18.84
N PRO A 578 -9.50 -14.19 19.72
CA PRO A 578 -10.11 -13.50 20.83
C PRO A 578 -9.09 -12.87 21.78
N HIS A 579 -9.32 -11.63 22.22
CA HIS A 579 -8.41 -10.87 23.08
C HIS A 579 -7.90 -11.62 24.33
N PRO A 580 -8.69 -12.45 25.03
CA PRO A 580 -8.19 -13.18 26.21
C PRO A 580 -7.02 -14.12 25.91
N TRP A 581 -6.89 -14.59 24.67
CA TRP A 581 -5.83 -15.52 24.24
C TRP A 581 -4.71 -14.86 23.43
N ARG A 582 -4.82 -13.57 23.17
CA ARG A 582 -3.71 -12.86 22.50
C ARG A 582 -2.52 -12.70 23.44
N GLY A 583 -1.31 -12.78 22.90
CA GLY A 583 -0.08 -12.57 23.67
C GLY A 583 0.12 -11.13 24.18
N ASP A 584 -0.55 -10.16 23.54
CA ASP A 584 -0.59 -8.75 23.90
C ASP A 584 -1.81 -8.35 24.75
N LYS A 585 -2.54 -9.32 25.28
CA LYS A 585 -3.79 -9.10 26.06
C LYS A 585 -3.68 -8.13 27.23
N ALA A 586 -2.47 -7.92 27.74
CA ALA A 586 -2.24 -6.95 28.82
C ALA A 586 -2.56 -5.51 28.39
N ASP A 587 -2.41 -5.18 27.11
CA ASP A 587 -2.67 -3.87 26.52
C ASP A 587 -4.10 -3.70 26.03
N LEU A 588 -4.81 -4.81 25.89
CA LEU A 588 -6.14 -4.82 25.31
C LEU A 588 -7.21 -4.65 26.38
N PRO A 589 -8.40 -4.12 26.01
CA PRO A 589 -9.54 -4.12 26.91
C PRO A 589 -9.89 -5.54 27.36
N PRO A 590 -9.96 -5.82 28.68
CA PRO A 590 -10.26 -7.15 29.19
C PRO A 590 -11.69 -7.56 28.82
N PHE A 591 -11.85 -8.79 28.32
CA PHE A 591 -13.16 -9.34 28.02
C PHE A 591 -13.65 -10.13 29.24
N GLU A 592 -14.28 -9.43 30.16
CA GLU A 592 -14.75 -9.99 31.42
C GLU A 592 -16.25 -9.71 31.56
N PHE A 593 -17.08 -10.72 31.31
CA PHE A 593 -18.51 -10.65 31.49
C PHE A 593 -18.96 -11.72 32.48
N ASP A 594 -19.50 -11.30 33.59
CA ASP A 594 -20.03 -12.20 34.62
C ASP A 594 -21.49 -12.56 34.30
N VAL A 595 -21.74 -13.85 34.15
CA VAL A 595 -23.07 -14.41 33.92
C VAL A 595 -23.79 -14.76 35.24
N GLU A 596 -23.03 -14.89 36.33
CA GLU A 596 -23.58 -15.30 37.64
C GLU A 596 -24.62 -14.28 38.19
N GLY A 597 -25.80 -14.76 38.53
CA GLY A 597 -26.90 -13.94 39.05
C GLY A 597 -27.75 -13.20 38.02
N GLU A 598 -27.38 -13.26 36.72
CA GLU A 598 -28.14 -12.61 35.65
C GLU A 598 -29.40 -13.37 35.27
N LYS A 599 -30.57 -12.75 35.42
CA LYS A 599 -31.87 -13.34 35.07
C LYS A 599 -32.09 -13.48 33.55
N LYS A 600 -31.41 -12.64 32.76
CA LYS A 600 -31.45 -12.64 31.30
C LYS A 600 -30.05 -12.43 30.76
N PRO A 601 -29.18 -13.46 30.79
CA PRO A 601 -27.75 -13.32 30.47
C PRO A 601 -27.50 -12.69 29.13
N SER A 602 -28.20 -13.11 28.08
CA SER A 602 -28.01 -12.57 26.70
C SER A 602 -28.37 -11.07 26.62
N THR A 603 -29.35 -10.60 27.38
CA THR A 603 -29.73 -9.17 27.42
C THR A 603 -28.71 -8.34 28.17
N ALA A 604 -28.23 -8.85 29.33
CA ALA A 604 -27.14 -8.21 30.07
C ALA A 604 -25.85 -8.17 29.25
N PHE A 605 -25.50 -9.28 28.58
CA PHE A 605 -24.35 -9.37 27.68
C PHE A 605 -24.41 -8.33 26.54
N LYS A 606 -25.57 -8.22 25.87
CA LYS A 606 -25.75 -7.20 24.83
C LYS A 606 -25.51 -5.79 25.39
N LYS A 607 -26.09 -5.47 26.55
CA LYS A 607 -25.95 -4.16 27.17
C LYS A 607 -24.50 -3.86 27.56
N TRP A 608 -23.79 -4.85 28.09
CA TRP A 608 -22.38 -4.75 28.45
C TRP A 608 -21.52 -4.59 27.17
N LEU A 609 -21.71 -5.47 26.17
CA LEU A 609 -20.92 -5.47 24.92
C LEU A 609 -21.09 -4.15 24.12
N GLU A 610 -22.32 -3.67 23.95
CA GLU A 610 -22.61 -2.42 23.24
C GLU A 610 -22.39 -1.17 24.12
N GLY A 611 -22.23 -1.34 25.41
CA GLY A 611 -22.03 -0.28 26.41
C GLY A 611 -20.58 -0.14 26.83
N GLU A 612 -20.25 -0.78 27.94
CA GLU A 612 -18.97 -0.66 28.63
C GLU A 612 -17.79 -1.21 27.81
N TYR A 613 -17.90 -2.47 27.38
CA TYR A 613 -16.84 -3.10 26.63
C TYR A 613 -16.64 -2.44 25.25
N GLY A 614 -17.73 -2.11 24.58
CA GLY A 614 -17.68 -1.41 23.30
C GLY A 614 -17.06 -0.01 23.41
N ALA A 615 -17.25 0.68 24.54
CA ALA A 615 -16.59 1.96 24.81
C ALA A 615 -15.08 1.77 25.01
N SER A 616 -14.68 0.75 25.77
CA SER A 616 -13.27 0.43 25.99
C SER A 616 -12.54 0.05 24.69
N LEU A 617 -13.20 -0.74 23.82
CA LEU A 617 -12.69 -1.04 22.47
C LEU A 617 -12.61 0.22 21.60
N GLY A 618 -13.57 1.14 21.74
CA GLY A 618 -13.56 2.42 21.02
C GLY A 618 -12.41 3.32 21.48
N GLU A 619 -12.15 3.39 22.78
CA GLU A 619 -11.02 4.13 23.34
C GLU A 619 -9.68 3.53 22.87
N HIS A 620 -9.56 2.20 22.88
CA HIS A 620 -8.36 1.53 22.37
C HIS A 620 -8.10 1.89 20.91
N ALA A 621 -9.12 1.78 20.06
CA ALA A 621 -9.03 2.14 18.66
C ALA A 621 -8.67 3.62 18.44
N GLU A 622 -9.17 4.52 19.27
CA GLU A 622 -8.84 5.94 19.22
C GLU A 622 -7.38 6.18 19.58
N ARG A 623 -6.84 5.49 20.57
CA ARG A 623 -5.43 5.61 20.93
C ARG A 623 -4.50 5.13 19.81
N GLU A 624 -4.88 4.08 19.10
CA GLU A 624 -4.14 3.60 17.91
C GLU A 624 -4.14 4.66 16.78
N GLU A 625 -5.30 5.20 16.42
CA GLU A 625 -5.40 6.27 15.43
C GLU A 625 -4.67 7.56 15.85
N ARG A 626 -4.62 7.85 17.15
CA ARG A 626 -3.89 8.99 17.71
C ARG A 626 -2.36 8.84 17.58
N ARG A 627 -1.84 7.62 17.81
CA ARG A 627 -0.43 7.32 17.53
C ARG A 627 -0.11 7.54 16.04
N LEU A 628 -1.02 7.11 15.19
CA LEU A 628 -0.88 7.33 13.75
C LEU A 628 -0.87 8.83 13.38
N ALA A 629 -1.72 9.65 14.05
CA ALA A 629 -1.71 11.10 13.87
C ALA A 629 -0.39 11.73 14.35
N TYR A 630 0.13 11.30 15.47
CA TYR A 630 1.43 11.74 15.96
C TYR A 630 2.56 11.39 14.98
N VAL A 631 2.56 10.18 14.43
CA VAL A 631 3.51 9.77 13.39
C VAL A 631 3.40 10.70 12.18
N ALA A 632 2.20 10.95 11.65
CA ALA A 632 2.01 11.81 10.48
C ALA A 632 2.55 13.22 10.72
N MET A 633 2.26 13.79 11.89
CA MET A 633 2.66 15.16 12.23
C MET A 633 4.15 15.31 12.45
N THR A 634 4.80 14.29 13.02
CA THR A 634 6.25 14.30 13.26
C THR A 634 7.09 14.02 12.00
N ARG A 635 6.49 13.80 10.84
CA ARG A 635 7.22 13.66 9.56
C ARG A 635 7.70 14.99 8.99
N ALA A 636 7.06 16.11 9.35
CA ALA A 636 7.41 17.45 8.88
C ALA A 636 8.63 18.00 9.62
N ARG A 637 9.59 18.55 8.89
CA ARG A 637 10.71 19.29 9.47
C ARG A 637 10.31 20.71 9.84
N SER A 638 9.77 21.49 8.89
CA SER A 638 9.57 22.94 9.06
C SER A 638 8.22 23.48 8.62
N ALA A 639 7.47 22.78 7.78
CA ALA A 639 6.17 23.23 7.29
C ALA A 639 5.16 22.09 7.30
N GLN A 640 3.94 22.36 7.78
CA GLN A 640 2.87 21.39 7.84
C GLN A 640 1.54 22.00 7.44
N LEU A 641 0.75 21.24 6.66
CA LEU A 641 -0.65 21.55 6.40
C LEU A 641 -1.51 20.39 6.91
N LEU A 642 -2.46 20.68 7.80
CA LEU A 642 -3.53 19.78 8.20
C LEU A 642 -4.78 20.20 7.46
N VAL A 643 -5.32 19.35 6.57
CA VAL A 643 -6.44 19.75 5.71
C VAL A 643 -7.53 18.68 5.65
N GLY A 644 -8.78 19.14 5.70
CA GLY A 644 -9.97 18.32 5.54
C GLY A 644 -11.13 19.12 4.96
N SER A 645 -12.27 18.47 4.73
CA SER A 645 -13.46 19.10 4.16
C SER A 645 -14.76 18.53 4.74
N TRP A 646 -15.81 19.38 4.75
CA TRP A 646 -17.14 18.98 5.17
C TRP A 646 -17.77 17.96 4.22
N THR A 647 -17.53 18.08 2.91
CA THR A 647 -18.05 17.17 1.91
C THR A 647 -16.94 16.37 1.25
N SER A 648 -17.29 15.19 0.72
CA SER A 648 -16.40 14.33 -0.03
C SER A 648 -16.94 14.15 -1.44
N GLN A 649 -16.08 13.93 -2.42
CA GLN A 649 -16.52 13.56 -3.77
C GLN A 649 -17.12 12.15 -3.83
N MET A 650 -16.75 11.29 -2.89
CA MET A 650 -17.11 9.86 -2.93
C MET A 650 -18.40 9.52 -2.20
N ASP A 651 -18.84 10.33 -1.27
CA ASP A 651 -20.09 10.11 -0.55
C ASP A 651 -20.77 11.44 -0.21
N LYS A 652 -22.11 11.41 -0.07
CA LYS A 652 -22.91 12.58 0.27
C LYS A 652 -22.93 12.90 1.76
N LYS A 653 -22.05 12.29 2.55
CA LYS A 653 -22.04 12.50 3.99
C LYS A 653 -21.28 13.78 4.33
N VAL A 654 -21.91 14.61 5.16
CA VAL A 654 -21.23 15.72 5.81
C VAL A 654 -20.38 15.17 6.95
N ARG A 655 -19.11 15.55 6.99
CA ARG A 655 -18.13 15.11 7.97
C ARG A 655 -17.69 16.29 8.82
N HIS A 656 -17.52 16.06 10.10
CA HIS A 656 -16.96 17.06 11.01
C HIS A 656 -15.43 17.13 10.91
N PRO A 657 -14.81 18.24 11.32
CA PRO A 657 -13.36 18.30 11.48
C PRO A 657 -12.85 17.18 12.39
N SER A 658 -11.71 16.63 12.02
CA SER A 658 -10.98 15.66 12.85
C SER A 658 -10.68 16.23 14.23
N ARG A 659 -10.86 15.44 15.28
CA ARG A 659 -10.45 15.87 16.63
C ARG A 659 -8.95 16.19 16.69
N TYR A 660 -8.12 15.50 15.93
CA TYR A 660 -6.66 15.76 15.87
C TYR A 660 -6.34 17.09 15.21
N LEU A 661 -7.09 17.47 14.18
CA LEU A 661 -7.01 18.80 13.60
C LEU A 661 -7.38 19.88 14.62
N MET A 662 -8.47 19.65 15.37
CA MET A 662 -8.95 20.58 16.41
C MET A 662 -7.96 20.71 17.57
N GLU A 663 -7.40 19.60 18.03
CA GLU A 663 -6.40 19.57 19.10
C GLU A 663 -5.06 20.21 18.67
N ALA A 664 -4.62 19.98 17.43
CA ALA A 664 -3.42 20.62 16.90
C ALA A 664 -3.53 22.15 16.84
N SER A 665 -4.71 22.65 16.55
CA SER A 665 -4.99 24.10 16.48
C SER A 665 -5.25 24.76 17.82
N ALA A 666 -5.59 23.98 18.86
CA ALA A 666 -5.79 24.45 20.23
C ALA A 666 -6.61 25.77 20.35
N GLU A 667 -5.96 26.84 20.86
CA GLU A 667 -6.61 28.13 21.09
C GLU A 667 -7.11 28.82 19.82
N LEU A 668 -6.52 28.54 18.67
CA LEU A 668 -6.93 29.13 17.39
C LEU A 668 -8.31 28.65 16.95
N VAL A 669 -8.72 27.43 17.32
CA VAL A 669 -10.02 26.85 16.94
C VAL A 669 -11.17 27.69 17.48
N GLY A 670 -11.16 28.03 18.78
CA GLY A 670 -12.24 28.79 19.40
C GLY A 670 -12.44 30.16 18.74
N GLN A 671 -11.39 30.75 18.20
CA GLN A 671 -11.44 32.01 17.45
C GLN A 671 -11.86 31.78 15.99
N ALA A 672 -11.41 30.69 15.35
CA ALA A 672 -11.76 30.35 13.98
C ALA A 672 -13.23 29.91 13.81
N GLU A 673 -13.86 29.36 14.85
CA GLU A 673 -15.30 29.03 14.83
C GLU A 673 -16.24 30.26 14.83
N THR A 674 -15.72 31.44 15.14
CA THR A 674 -16.50 32.72 15.17
C THR A 674 -16.31 33.57 13.89
N VAL A 675 -16.03 32.96 12.78
CA VAL A 675 -15.76 33.63 11.51
C VAL A 675 -16.97 34.43 11.01
N SER A 676 -16.77 35.70 10.61
CA SER A 676 -17.83 36.59 10.14
C SER A 676 -18.42 36.18 8.79
N GLU A 677 -19.64 36.59 8.50
CA GLU A 677 -20.32 36.32 7.21
C GLU A 677 -19.50 36.76 6.00
N ASP A 678 -18.78 37.89 6.07
CA ASP A 678 -17.89 38.37 5.00
C ASP A 678 -16.76 37.41 4.66
N VAL A 679 -16.22 36.70 5.68
CA VAL A 679 -15.19 35.68 5.49
C VAL A 679 -15.78 34.44 4.86
N VAL A 680 -17.01 34.08 5.22
CA VAL A 680 -17.73 32.94 4.62
C VAL A 680 -17.95 33.18 3.13
N GLU A 681 -18.37 34.39 2.75
CA GLU A 681 -18.56 34.75 1.34
C GLU A 681 -17.23 34.71 0.55
N ARG A 682 -16.14 35.24 1.12
CA ARG A 682 -14.82 35.20 0.50
C ARG A 682 -14.26 33.77 0.34
N LEU A 683 -14.48 32.88 1.30
CA LEU A 683 -14.08 31.50 1.21
C LEU A 683 -14.95 30.70 0.22
N GLY A 684 -16.23 31.04 0.09
CA GLY A 684 -17.18 30.40 -0.83
C GLY A 684 -16.88 30.64 -2.31
N GLN A 685 -16.11 31.68 -2.64
CA GLN A 685 -15.70 32.00 -4.03
C GLN A 685 -14.65 31.03 -4.62
N GLY A 686 -14.29 29.94 -3.95
CA GLY A 686 -13.41 28.87 -4.45
C GLY A 686 -11.96 29.28 -4.75
N THR A 687 -11.75 30.45 -5.36
CA THR A 687 -10.44 30.98 -5.74
C THR A 687 -9.55 31.34 -4.54
N ALA A 688 -10.12 31.56 -3.37
CA ALA A 688 -9.36 31.86 -2.16
C ALA A 688 -8.43 30.70 -1.76
N TRP A 689 -8.86 29.50 -2.00
CA TRP A 689 -8.11 28.28 -1.64
C TRP A 689 -6.91 28.06 -2.56
N SER A 690 -7.09 28.21 -3.87
CA SER A 690 -6.02 28.04 -4.87
C SER A 690 -5.02 29.19 -4.90
N SER A 691 -5.44 30.41 -4.55
CA SER A 691 -4.56 31.58 -4.45
C SER A 691 -3.82 31.72 -3.13
N GLY A 692 -4.18 30.88 -2.15
CA GLY A 692 -3.64 30.95 -0.78
C GLY A 692 -4.15 32.12 0.06
N SER A 693 -5.03 32.99 -0.47
CA SER A 693 -5.59 34.15 0.25
C SER A 693 -6.54 33.74 1.41
N TRP A 694 -6.87 32.48 1.53
CA TRP A 694 -7.58 31.93 2.68
C TRP A 694 -6.83 32.19 4.02
N ARG A 695 -5.49 32.29 3.97
CA ARG A 695 -4.67 32.60 5.15
C ARG A 695 -4.92 34.01 5.67
N ASP A 696 -5.22 34.95 4.78
CA ASP A 696 -5.45 36.37 5.12
C ASP A 696 -6.73 36.56 5.94
N VAL A 697 -7.64 35.59 5.89
CA VAL A 697 -8.89 35.56 6.66
C VAL A 697 -8.84 34.59 7.83
N GLY A 698 -7.74 33.85 7.95
CA GLY A 698 -7.51 32.91 9.03
C GLY A 698 -7.15 33.58 10.35
N VAL A 699 -7.34 32.85 11.42
CA VAL A 699 -6.82 33.21 12.74
C VAL A 699 -5.37 32.80 12.81
N GLU A 700 -4.49 33.76 12.97
CA GLU A 700 -3.05 33.54 13.07
C GLU A 700 -2.59 33.57 14.54
N SER A 701 -1.62 32.71 14.89
CA SER A 701 -0.98 32.77 16.21
C SER A 701 -0.20 34.09 16.38
N THR A 702 -0.02 34.55 17.60
CA THR A 702 0.65 35.81 17.92
C THR A 702 2.09 35.90 17.42
N ASP A 703 2.73 34.76 17.22
CA ASP A 703 4.11 34.65 16.70
C ASP A 703 4.17 34.32 15.19
N GLY A 704 3.03 34.25 14.51
CA GLY A 704 2.92 33.95 13.08
C GLY A 704 3.29 32.53 12.70
N SER A 705 3.45 31.63 13.67
CA SER A 705 3.87 30.23 13.44
C SER A 705 2.73 29.30 13.05
N ALA A 706 1.48 29.68 13.30
CA ALA A 706 0.33 28.91 12.94
C ALA A 706 -0.81 29.77 12.38
N VAL A 707 -1.59 29.21 11.45
CA VAL A 707 -2.81 29.82 10.92
C VAL A 707 -3.91 28.77 10.85
N CYS A 708 -5.13 29.14 11.24
CA CYS A 708 -6.29 28.24 11.25
C CYS A 708 -7.48 28.88 10.54
N VAL A 709 -8.09 28.13 9.61
CA VAL A 709 -9.35 28.49 8.96
C VAL A 709 -10.28 27.29 8.99
N LEU A 710 -11.45 27.49 9.60
CA LEU A 710 -12.53 26.50 9.61
C LEU A 710 -13.71 27.10 8.83
N ALA A 711 -13.92 26.63 7.59
CA ALA A 711 -15.10 27.01 6.85
C ALA A 711 -16.36 26.49 7.58
N PRO A 712 -17.46 27.25 7.59
CA PRO A 712 -18.71 26.81 8.20
C PRO A 712 -19.27 25.59 7.50
N ALA A 713 -20.05 24.80 8.24
CA ALA A 713 -20.73 23.64 7.66
C ALA A 713 -21.67 24.13 6.53
N PRO A 714 -21.64 23.47 5.36
CA PRO A 714 -22.52 23.87 4.25
C PRO A 714 -23.99 23.63 4.65
N SER A 715 -24.88 24.55 4.28
CA SER A 715 -26.33 24.40 4.40
C SER A 715 -26.83 23.20 3.57
N LYS A 716 -28.02 22.72 3.80
CA LYS A 716 -28.58 21.59 3.01
C LYS A 716 -28.73 21.93 1.53
N GLU A 717 -28.94 23.18 1.20
CA GLU A 717 -29.06 23.69 -0.18
C GLU A 717 -27.69 23.74 -0.84
N GLU A 718 -26.67 24.24 -0.13
CA GLU A 718 -25.27 24.18 -0.56
C GLU A 718 -24.75 22.76 -0.70
N GLN A 719 -25.09 21.85 0.22
CA GLN A 719 -24.73 20.42 0.09
C GLN A 719 -25.31 19.80 -1.19
N ALA A 720 -26.52 20.16 -1.57
CA ALA A 720 -27.14 19.70 -2.82
C ALA A 720 -26.39 20.24 -4.04
N SER A 721 -25.89 21.46 -3.98
CA SER A 721 -25.11 22.09 -5.06
C SER A 721 -23.64 21.58 -5.09
N LEU A 722 -23.00 21.39 -3.92
CA LEU A 722 -21.64 20.86 -3.81
C LEU A 722 -21.54 19.37 -4.20
N GLY A 723 -22.60 18.58 -3.95
CA GLY A 723 -22.69 17.18 -4.38
C GLY A 723 -23.26 16.97 -5.76
N GLY A 724 -23.70 18.03 -6.42
CA GLY A 724 -24.44 18.04 -7.69
C GLY A 724 -23.92 19.04 -8.70
N ALA A 725 -22.80 19.68 -8.48
CA ALA A 725 -22.16 20.40 -9.56
C ALA A 725 -21.82 19.39 -10.67
N GLN A 726 -22.80 19.14 -11.52
CA GLN A 726 -22.55 18.84 -12.91
C GLN A 726 -21.81 20.08 -13.41
N THR A 727 -20.50 20.13 -13.14
CA THR A 727 -19.64 20.90 -13.99
C THR A 727 -19.93 20.39 -15.37
N SER A 728 -20.53 21.19 -16.19
CA SER A 728 -20.67 20.93 -17.62
C SER A 728 -19.26 21.10 -18.19
N GLU A 729 -18.41 20.18 -17.83
CA GLU A 729 -17.09 20.07 -18.45
C GLU A 729 -17.30 19.46 -19.81
N ALA A 730 -16.71 20.11 -20.82
CA ALA A 730 -16.63 19.52 -22.14
C ALA A 730 -15.91 18.16 -22.00
N PHE A 731 -16.54 17.09 -22.40
CA PHE A 731 -15.88 15.80 -22.49
C PHE A 731 -15.49 15.56 -23.96
N PRO A 732 -14.25 15.17 -24.25
CA PRO A 732 -13.13 14.99 -23.31
C PRO A 732 -12.70 16.32 -22.68
N PRO A 733 -12.20 16.32 -21.43
CA PRO A 733 -11.68 17.52 -20.80
C PRO A 733 -10.56 18.14 -21.65
N ALA A 734 -10.39 19.46 -21.58
CA ALA A 734 -9.26 20.10 -22.23
C ALA A 734 -7.95 19.40 -21.81
N PRO A 735 -7.03 19.11 -22.72
CA PRO A 735 -5.79 18.45 -22.37
C PRO A 735 -5.04 19.29 -21.34
N GLY A 736 -4.71 18.66 -20.20
CA GLY A 736 -3.87 19.29 -19.18
C GLY A 736 -2.48 19.62 -19.73
N PRO A 737 -1.68 20.41 -19.00
CA PRO A 737 -0.36 20.89 -19.48
C PRO A 737 0.58 19.75 -19.89
N SER A 738 0.52 18.59 -19.23
CA SER A 738 1.32 17.40 -19.58
C SER A 738 0.89 16.82 -20.91
N ARG A 739 -0.40 16.65 -21.12
CA ARG A 739 -0.97 16.09 -22.34
C ARG A 739 -0.76 17.01 -23.54
N GLN A 740 -0.81 18.32 -23.31
CA GLN A 740 -0.46 19.30 -24.33
C GLN A 740 1.01 19.17 -24.77
N ARG A 741 1.93 19.01 -23.80
CA ARG A 741 3.37 18.80 -24.12
C ARG A 741 3.60 17.52 -24.91
N VAL A 742 2.93 16.43 -24.55
CA VAL A 742 2.99 15.16 -25.31
C VAL A 742 2.43 15.35 -26.73
N ALA A 743 1.31 16.06 -26.85
CA ALA A 743 0.73 16.38 -28.17
C ALA A 743 1.65 17.24 -29.04
N ASP A 744 2.30 18.23 -28.45
CA ASP A 744 3.26 19.11 -29.12
C ASP A 744 4.52 18.33 -29.55
N ALA A 745 5.04 17.46 -28.67
CA ALA A 745 6.16 16.57 -28.99
C ALA A 745 5.79 15.58 -30.11
N ALA A 746 4.61 14.97 -30.02
CA ALA A 746 4.12 14.07 -31.06
C ALA A 746 3.88 14.81 -32.40
N ALA A 747 3.43 16.05 -32.38
CA ALA A 747 3.31 16.87 -33.58
C ALA A 747 4.67 17.14 -34.21
N SER A 748 5.68 17.44 -33.37
CA SER A 748 7.06 17.65 -33.83
C SER A 748 7.63 16.39 -34.46
N VAL A 749 7.44 15.22 -33.81
CA VAL A 749 7.88 13.91 -34.37
C VAL A 749 7.19 13.63 -35.70
N ARG A 750 5.87 13.84 -35.81
CA ARG A 750 5.13 13.61 -37.07
C ARG A 750 5.60 14.55 -38.19
N ALA A 751 5.91 15.81 -37.85
CA ALA A 751 6.47 16.75 -38.81
C ALA A 751 7.83 16.26 -39.34
N GLN A 752 8.72 15.81 -38.45
CA GLN A 752 10.01 15.23 -38.82
C GLN A 752 9.88 13.93 -39.64
N MET A 753 8.95 13.06 -39.25
CA MET A 753 8.64 11.85 -40.03
C MET A 753 8.14 12.18 -41.44
N GLY A 754 7.35 13.26 -41.60
CA GLY A 754 6.89 13.76 -42.88
C GLY A 754 8.04 14.28 -43.76
N GLU A 755 9.06 14.87 -43.16
CA GLU A 755 10.28 15.32 -43.87
C GLU A 755 11.20 14.13 -44.23
N LEU A 756 11.34 13.14 -43.35
CA LEU A 756 12.12 11.91 -43.56
C LEU A 756 11.49 11.00 -44.62
N ALA A 757 10.17 11.02 -44.81
CA ALA A 757 9.50 10.28 -45.87
C ALA A 757 9.83 10.77 -47.31
N GLN A 758 10.60 11.88 -47.44
CA GLN A 758 11.06 12.44 -48.71
C GLN A 758 12.51 12.01 -49.04
N ASP A 759 12.84 10.73 -48.89
CA ASP A 759 14.10 10.11 -49.41
C ASP A 759 15.41 10.63 -48.74
N ARG A 760 15.40 11.13 -47.52
CA ARG A 760 16.62 11.42 -46.77
C ARG A 760 17.14 10.17 -46.06
N ASP A 761 18.43 9.91 -46.18
CA ASP A 761 19.08 8.86 -45.38
C ASP A 761 18.95 9.22 -43.88
N VAL A 762 18.43 8.30 -43.06
CA VAL A 762 18.24 8.46 -41.61
C VAL A 762 19.54 8.88 -40.91
N PHE A 763 20.70 8.39 -41.41
CA PHE A 763 22.00 8.76 -40.87
C PHE A 763 22.43 10.19 -41.17
N GLU A 764 22.05 10.77 -42.33
CA GLU A 764 22.28 12.18 -42.63
C GLU A 764 21.43 13.08 -41.71
N ALA A 765 20.17 12.71 -41.48
CA ALA A 765 19.29 13.45 -40.60
C ALA A 765 19.74 13.40 -39.11
N LEU A 766 20.25 12.23 -38.65
CA LEU A 766 20.80 12.11 -37.29
C LEU A 766 22.13 12.87 -37.13
N ALA A 767 22.97 12.92 -38.19
CA ALA A 767 24.21 13.70 -38.13
C ALA A 767 23.99 15.22 -38.00
N GLU A 768 22.86 15.75 -38.47
CA GLU A 768 22.47 17.16 -38.29
C GLU A 768 22.10 17.52 -36.82
N LEU A 769 21.75 16.52 -36.00
CA LEU A 769 21.40 16.74 -34.57
C LEU A 769 22.62 16.92 -33.64
N GLY A 770 23.84 16.83 -34.22
CA GLY A 770 25.08 17.08 -33.48
C GLY A 770 25.62 15.88 -32.70
N ASP A 771 26.71 16.10 -31.95
CA ASP A 771 27.43 15.05 -31.22
C ASP A 771 26.84 14.76 -29.82
N ASP A 772 25.51 14.64 -29.75
CA ASP A 772 24.81 14.24 -28.53
C ASP A 772 25.01 12.75 -28.26
N PRO A 773 25.30 12.32 -27.02
CA PRO A 773 25.40 10.91 -26.66
C PRO A 773 24.16 10.09 -27.06
N ALA A 774 22.96 10.62 -26.89
CA ALA A 774 21.72 9.95 -27.25
C ALA A 774 21.59 9.73 -28.78
N VAL A 775 22.11 10.65 -29.59
CA VAL A 775 22.14 10.48 -31.06
C VAL A 775 23.12 9.40 -31.45
N ARG A 776 24.31 9.36 -30.84
CA ARG A 776 25.29 8.29 -31.06
C ARG A 776 24.79 6.92 -30.72
N ASP A 777 24.11 6.80 -29.56
CA ASP A 777 23.50 5.54 -29.12
C ASP A 777 22.38 5.12 -30.07
N THR A 778 21.57 6.05 -30.56
CA THR A 778 20.50 5.79 -31.53
C THR A 778 21.07 5.32 -32.84
N VAL A 779 22.13 5.95 -33.35
CA VAL A 779 22.83 5.50 -34.57
C VAL A 779 23.37 4.09 -34.40
N ALA A 780 24.04 3.81 -33.26
CA ALA A 780 24.59 2.48 -32.97
C ALA A 780 23.49 1.41 -32.92
N LEU A 781 22.34 1.70 -32.33
CA LEU A 781 21.19 0.77 -32.29
C LEU A 781 20.57 0.52 -33.65
N ILE A 782 20.46 1.55 -34.50
CA ILE A 782 19.98 1.39 -35.88
C ILE A 782 20.96 0.56 -36.73
N GLU A 783 22.26 0.77 -36.56
CA GLU A 783 23.30 -0.04 -37.21
C GLU A 783 23.27 -1.49 -36.74
N GLU A 784 23.10 -1.72 -35.43
CA GLU A 784 22.96 -3.06 -34.83
C GLU A 784 21.70 -3.77 -35.37
N ASP A 785 20.56 -3.12 -35.46
CA ASP A 785 19.33 -3.69 -36.02
C ASP A 785 19.51 -4.03 -37.53
N ARG A 786 20.19 -3.15 -38.27
CA ARG A 786 20.47 -3.35 -39.70
C ARG A 786 21.42 -4.51 -39.93
N LEU A 787 22.45 -4.66 -39.10
CA LEU A 787 23.39 -5.79 -39.11
C LEU A 787 22.69 -7.08 -38.66
N GLY A 788 21.87 -7.03 -37.60
CA GLY A 788 21.11 -8.16 -37.10
C GLY A 788 20.11 -8.75 -38.10
N ARG A 789 19.56 -7.90 -38.99
CA ARG A 789 18.70 -8.36 -40.12
C ARG A 789 19.51 -9.04 -41.25
N GLN A 790 20.81 -8.76 -41.36
CA GLN A 790 21.67 -9.32 -42.39
C GLN A 790 22.39 -10.61 -41.98
N VAL A 791 22.49 -10.85 -40.66
CA VAL A 791 23.21 -12.00 -40.10
C VAL A 791 22.23 -12.90 -39.34
N PRO A 792 21.74 -13.98 -39.96
CA PRO A 792 20.77 -14.89 -39.33
C PRO A 792 21.37 -15.73 -38.18
N VAL A 793 22.67 -15.71 -37.99
CA VAL A 793 23.38 -16.44 -36.94
C VAL A 793 24.27 -15.47 -36.18
N VAL A 794 23.98 -15.30 -34.86
CA VAL A 794 24.82 -14.53 -33.95
C VAL A 794 25.72 -15.51 -33.20
N ASP A 795 27.04 -15.29 -33.28
CA ASP A 795 27.98 -16.04 -32.46
C ASP A 795 27.84 -15.56 -31.00
N LEU A 796 27.23 -16.39 -30.18
CA LEU A 796 26.93 -16.06 -28.74
C LEU A 796 28.10 -16.42 -27.81
N TRP A 797 29.18 -17.03 -28.34
CA TRP A 797 30.21 -17.59 -27.51
C TRP A 797 31.25 -16.54 -27.07
N ALA A 798 31.24 -16.23 -25.79
CA ALA A 798 32.38 -15.65 -25.14
C ALA A 798 33.52 -16.68 -25.02
N GLU A 799 34.74 -16.22 -24.97
CA GLU A 799 35.94 -17.11 -24.92
C GLU A 799 35.90 -18.16 -23.80
N ARG A 800 35.07 -17.96 -22.76
CA ARG A 800 34.88 -18.88 -21.62
C ARG A 800 33.42 -18.86 -21.15
N VAL A 801 32.82 -20.04 -21.01
CA VAL A 801 31.52 -20.25 -20.40
C VAL A 801 31.73 -20.91 -19.06
N PRO A 802 31.18 -20.37 -17.95
CA PRO A 802 31.26 -21.01 -16.64
C PRO A 802 30.64 -22.41 -16.62
N ALA A 803 31.22 -23.36 -15.91
CA ALA A 803 30.72 -24.73 -15.85
C ALA A 803 29.26 -24.81 -15.34
N THR A 804 28.86 -23.91 -14.46
CA THR A 804 27.48 -23.77 -13.97
C THR A 804 26.48 -23.38 -15.06
N SER A 805 26.92 -22.65 -16.08
CA SER A 805 26.09 -22.23 -17.21
C SER A 805 25.79 -23.39 -18.20
N VAL A 806 26.60 -24.47 -18.18
CA VAL A 806 26.35 -25.65 -19.01
C VAL A 806 25.05 -26.37 -18.56
N SER A 807 24.76 -26.37 -17.25
CA SER A 807 23.54 -26.95 -16.71
C SER A 807 22.30 -26.14 -17.15
N ALA A 808 22.35 -24.84 -17.12
CA ALA A 808 21.29 -23.96 -17.62
C ALA A 808 21.06 -24.13 -19.13
N MET A 809 22.14 -24.20 -19.91
CA MET A 809 22.06 -24.46 -21.35
C MET A 809 21.40 -25.81 -21.69
N LEU A 810 21.62 -26.82 -20.87
CA LEU A 810 21.01 -28.14 -21.05
C LEU A 810 19.53 -28.19 -20.60
N GLN A 811 19.13 -27.30 -19.73
CA GLN A 811 17.75 -27.19 -19.25
C GLN A 811 16.88 -26.41 -20.25
N ASP A 812 17.34 -25.23 -20.69
CA ASP A 812 16.66 -24.40 -21.68
C ASP A 812 17.70 -23.63 -22.51
N ALA A 813 17.93 -24.08 -23.76
CA ALA A 813 18.91 -23.48 -24.66
C ALA A 813 18.47 -22.08 -25.15
N ASP A 814 17.16 -21.85 -25.27
CA ASP A 814 16.63 -20.58 -25.78
C ASP A 814 16.65 -19.49 -24.69
N GLU A 815 16.34 -19.86 -23.44
CA GLU A 815 16.47 -18.97 -22.30
C GLU A 815 17.94 -18.63 -22.05
N PHE A 816 18.82 -19.62 -22.08
CA PHE A 816 20.26 -19.42 -21.96
C PHE A 816 20.82 -18.49 -23.05
N ALA A 817 20.38 -18.63 -24.30
CA ALA A 817 20.81 -17.77 -25.41
C ALA A 817 20.31 -16.31 -25.21
N ARG A 818 19.11 -16.13 -24.70
CA ARG A 818 18.56 -14.80 -24.34
C ARG A 818 19.36 -14.14 -23.25
N ASP A 819 19.68 -14.85 -22.18
CA ASP A 819 20.47 -14.36 -21.05
C ASP A 819 21.91 -14.01 -21.45
N MET A 820 22.50 -14.80 -22.36
CA MET A 820 23.82 -14.50 -22.90
C MET A 820 23.82 -13.26 -23.78
N ARG A 821 22.76 -13.02 -24.55
CA ARG A 821 22.61 -11.85 -25.40
C ARG A 821 22.28 -10.57 -24.64
N ARG A 822 21.49 -10.68 -23.58
CA ARG A 822 21.09 -9.57 -22.68
C ARG A 822 21.17 -10.02 -21.24
N PRO A 823 22.37 -10.05 -20.64
CA PRO A 823 22.48 -10.42 -19.24
C PRO A 823 21.70 -9.40 -18.38
N MET A 824 20.60 -9.86 -17.80
CA MET A 824 19.87 -9.05 -16.81
C MET A 824 20.76 -8.87 -15.59
N PRO A 825 21.02 -7.64 -15.13
CA PRO A 825 21.79 -7.41 -13.93
C PRO A 825 21.03 -7.99 -12.74
N VAL A 826 21.51 -9.09 -12.19
CA VAL A 826 20.97 -9.68 -10.97
C VAL A 826 21.43 -8.83 -9.80
N LYS A 827 20.49 -8.47 -8.92
CA LYS A 827 20.78 -7.73 -7.70
C LYS A 827 21.86 -8.50 -6.91
N PRO A 828 23.01 -7.89 -6.55
CA PRO A 828 24.06 -8.61 -5.83
C PRO A 828 23.50 -9.16 -4.51
N SER A 829 23.48 -10.47 -4.37
CA SER A 829 23.15 -11.09 -3.08
C SER A 829 24.40 -11.23 -2.24
N SER A 830 24.26 -11.11 -0.93
CA SER A 830 25.38 -11.35 0.01
C SER A 830 25.94 -12.77 -0.14
N PHE A 831 25.13 -13.73 -0.57
CA PHE A 831 25.52 -15.12 -0.84
C PHE A 831 26.36 -15.27 -2.11
N SER A 832 26.05 -14.53 -3.19
CA SER A 832 26.88 -14.57 -4.40
C SER A 832 28.27 -13.96 -4.14
N ALA A 833 28.32 -12.90 -3.32
CA ALA A 833 29.59 -12.31 -2.89
C ALA A 833 30.41 -13.29 -2.01
N LEU A 834 29.74 -14.02 -1.09
CA LEU A 834 30.36 -15.05 -0.26
C LEU A 834 30.86 -16.24 -1.12
N GLY A 835 30.07 -16.67 -2.10
CA GLY A 835 30.44 -17.69 -3.06
C GLY A 835 31.67 -17.30 -3.88
N THR A 836 31.74 -16.07 -4.35
CA THR A 836 32.92 -15.56 -5.08
C THR A 836 34.15 -15.52 -4.18
N VAL A 837 34.03 -15.09 -2.94
CA VAL A 837 35.13 -15.09 -1.93
C VAL A 837 35.55 -16.52 -1.61
N PHE A 838 34.60 -17.44 -1.45
CA PHE A 838 34.89 -18.86 -1.20
C PHE A 838 35.62 -19.49 -2.41
N HIS A 839 35.19 -19.25 -3.64
CA HIS A 839 35.86 -19.75 -4.83
C HIS A 839 37.26 -19.18 -4.94
N ALA A 840 37.47 -17.89 -4.71
CA ALA A 840 38.78 -17.25 -4.72
C ALA A 840 39.69 -17.75 -3.59
N TRP A 841 39.13 -18.15 -2.45
CA TRP A 841 39.86 -18.79 -1.36
C TRP A 841 40.22 -20.23 -1.73
N ALA A 842 39.26 -21.02 -2.21
CA ALA A 842 39.45 -22.40 -2.61
C ALA A 842 40.46 -22.52 -3.76
N GLU A 843 40.43 -21.62 -4.71
CA GLU A 843 41.42 -21.53 -5.79
C GLU A 843 42.83 -21.27 -5.27
N ARG A 844 42.98 -20.44 -4.24
CA ARG A 844 44.23 -20.15 -3.58
C ARG A 844 44.78 -21.31 -2.72
N GLU A 845 43.87 -21.97 -1.96
CA GLU A 845 44.27 -23.04 -1.02
C GLU A 845 44.40 -24.40 -1.71
N LEU A 846 43.65 -24.65 -2.78
CA LEU A 846 43.66 -25.90 -3.54
C LEU A 846 44.68 -25.85 -4.70
N HIS A 847 45.36 -24.73 -4.94
CA HIS A 847 46.48 -24.66 -5.86
C HIS A 847 47.64 -25.44 -5.28
N VAL A 848 47.71 -26.73 -5.64
CA VAL A 848 48.90 -27.55 -5.40
C VAL A 848 50.09 -26.87 -6.12
N ALA A 849 51.10 -26.50 -5.37
CA ALA A 849 52.33 -25.90 -5.91
C ALA A 849 52.90 -26.83 -7.02
N GLY A 850 52.80 -26.40 -8.30
CA GLY A 850 53.42 -27.14 -9.37
C GLY A 850 52.62 -27.31 -10.67
N ALA A 851 51.44 -26.75 -10.81
CA ALA A 851 50.75 -26.72 -12.09
C ALA A 851 50.88 -25.31 -12.73
N ASP A 852 51.68 -25.19 -13.75
CA ASP A 852 51.71 -24.03 -14.63
C ASP A 852 50.34 -23.76 -15.18
N PRO A 853 49.86 -22.51 -15.23
CA PRO A 853 48.59 -22.22 -15.89
C PRO A 853 48.74 -22.54 -17.36
N VAL A 854 48.03 -23.55 -17.81
CA VAL A 854 47.83 -23.81 -19.24
C VAL A 854 47.11 -22.61 -19.80
N SER A 855 47.77 -21.92 -20.74
CA SER A 855 47.33 -20.77 -21.53
C SER A 855 45.97 -20.94 -22.18
#